data_a2a794036c7178630b901ffb9a1db8bc
#
_entry.id   a2a794036c7178630b901ffb9a1db8bc
#
_cell.length_a   1.000
_cell.length_b   1.000
_cell.length_c   1.000
_cell.angle_alpha   90.00
_cell.angle_beta   90.00
_cell.angle_gamma   90.00
#
_symmetry.space_group_name_H-M   'P 1'
#
loop_
_entity.id
_entity.type
_entity.pdbx_description
1 polymer ?
#
loop_
_entity_poly.entity_id
_entity_poly.type
_entity_poly.pdbx_seq_one_letter_code
_entity_poly.pdbx_strand_id
1 'polypeptide(L)'
;MKKLFVCAMLLCSMAVFAAEFVFADKGKTDFTIVLPEKTVGFEDMAAKDLQSFFKQMSGAELKIVKESAAPAKNAIYVGNTDFAKKAGINVDKLTAETWVIKPVNSNLILSGGFPIGSFYAVWQILNRFGCYALNMEQNAVPKLDKLALNISAEQKKPAFDGRLIWDNYPGYFITTRVDESVKEAYRMYKLRNGFNGRQRKDDSHWLYSGHNISHIPQFHSLSFYVHPKLYDKHPEYFAMDPHGKRVRPRSFSMEGCLCMSNPDVKRISLESLRNMIKKDRQTMPREKWPIVYDISTLDNFPYICYCPNCKKISDYEGSQTGILLQYINHIATEIKKEYPEIIIRTFGYSASATPPKKIFPADNVLIQLTDKFTESDPFKPLTHPINAQGRIPHFKAWRKGAKRLMVWDYWNIAGSYYKPPRPDSVINAVQPDLKFFRDMNVTDLFMESSVCPWAPQSFIDLTFFVAGQLMINPDQDQERLIDIYFNSYYGPAAKDMKELFNAIRKGMMDQKNRQTSAIVSHWSYMTPAFVYKTYTKLTELAAKLPQPYKQRINSEKIVFIWYALAKRDSYGKIFKQNGIDINNFVGEVRSLVKAHIRRFKNKTPERMDKLFEDTFKSITLNIPRPEKFKHVPDENFRMIAYPNFRGVSHLGSKVVNDPESITGKALKSAHKDPMYHGVNKRLPGKYNFYTTHFKWGNHKASGAVELYLTQVPQDEKYHWFRMPGKFEMKPLSYFWGQGWAIQASTSHLYTLTDGNPLDNTWDQVWVSAKFTGPAYVPGSTKENAIYVDMAVLVRNEKDMSFVPVKESMFPAAPAAGFPNGWAVDRKNVIIEHKDGKTSAVVTEKDTVNRIVGPFCPAAFNDVLTLQLRTSIDKCRVGFFFYDKNKKYLGAKFYSTQSGRKHDFMCSLNTLKFGKNNPENIAFFRVLVLSPKKGIRYTVDELEVKKAENFNVYK
;
A
#
# COMPACT_ATOMS: atom_id res chain seq x y z
N MET A 1 39.11 38.86 53.06
CA MET A 1 38.71 40.00 52.22
C MET A 1 38.85 39.60 50.77
N LYS A 2 37.82 39.05 50.14
CA LYS A 2 37.76 38.83 48.67
C LYS A 2 36.54 39.58 48.20
N LYS A 3 36.73 40.57 47.36
CA LYS A 3 35.69 41.39 46.77
C LYS A 3 34.98 40.56 45.70
N LEU A 4 33.67 40.36 45.84
CA LEU A 4 32.77 39.85 44.83
C LEU A 4 32.45 41.02 43.89
N PHE A 5 32.83 40.92 42.61
CA PHE A 5 32.34 41.76 41.52
C PHE A 5 31.07 41.10 40.98
N VAL A 6 29.93 41.69 41.26
CA VAL A 6 28.65 41.32 40.60
C VAL A 6 28.58 42.11 39.32
N CYS A 7 28.79 41.44 38.16
CA CYS A 7 28.46 41.97 36.85
C CYS A 7 26.97 41.76 36.59
N ALA A 8 26.15 42.78 36.78
CA ALA A 8 24.77 42.79 36.38
C ALA A 8 24.73 42.95 34.86
N MET A 9 24.56 41.85 34.12
CA MET A 9 24.14 41.89 32.71
C MET A 9 22.68 42.35 32.67
N LEU A 10 22.47 43.60 32.31
CA LEU A 10 21.16 44.08 31.83
C LEU A 10 20.80 43.31 30.55
N LEU A 11 20.04 42.27 30.70
CA LEU A 11 19.26 41.69 29.57
C LEU A 11 18.16 42.72 29.22
N CYS A 12 18.48 43.61 28.29
CA CYS A 12 17.43 44.39 27.59
C CYS A 12 16.64 43.38 26.74
N SER A 13 15.61 42.80 27.30
CA SER A 13 14.51 42.20 26.52
C SER A 13 13.92 43.31 25.68
N MET A 14 14.37 43.47 24.43
CA MET A 14 13.61 44.23 23.45
C MET A 14 12.26 43.58 23.33
N ALA A 15 11.25 44.15 23.98
CA ALA A 15 9.87 43.81 23.70
C ALA A 15 9.65 44.12 22.23
N VAL A 16 9.47 43.07 21.43
CA VAL A 16 9.13 43.19 20.01
C VAL A 16 7.65 43.72 19.99
N PHE A 17 7.48 45.01 19.97
CA PHE A 17 6.14 45.61 19.82
C PHE A 17 5.65 45.22 18.42
N ALA A 18 4.48 44.56 18.36
CA ALA A 18 3.77 44.34 17.12
C ALA A 18 3.20 45.70 16.65
N ALA A 19 3.50 46.07 15.42
CA ALA A 19 2.89 47.26 14.80
C ALA A 19 1.56 46.90 14.14
N GLU A 20 0.51 47.69 14.40
CA GLU A 20 -0.76 47.55 13.70
C GLU A 20 -0.65 48.15 12.30
N PHE A 21 -0.95 47.35 11.27
CA PHE A 21 -1.06 47.81 9.88
C PHE A 21 -2.51 47.71 9.45
N VAL A 22 -3.12 48.85 9.08
CA VAL A 22 -4.42 48.89 8.44
C VAL A 22 -4.21 49.07 6.94
N PHE A 23 -4.16 47.95 6.21
CA PHE A 23 -3.85 47.93 4.78
C PHE A 23 -4.99 48.46 3.91
N ALA A 24 -6.25 48.28 4.36
CA ALA A 24 -7.44 48.79 3.69
C ALA A 24 -8.59 48.91 4.68
N ASP A 25 -9.49 49.87 4.44
CA ASP A 25 -10.74 50.09 5.17
C ASP A 25 -11.84 50.51 4.20
N LYS A 26 -12.97 49.76 4.22
CA LYS A 26 -14.17 50.04 3.37
C LYS A 26 -13.83 50.22 1.89
N GLY A 27 -12.98 49.34 1.34
CA GLY A 27 -12.58 49.35 -0.07
C GLY A 27 -11.54 50.41 -0.45
N LYS A 28 -10.99 51.17 0.50
CA LYS A 28 -9.96 52.19 0.27
C LYS A 28 -8.63 51.77 0.87
N THR A 29 -7.52 52.19 0.25
CA THR A 29 -6.16 51.93 0.72
C THR A 29 -5.21 53.06 0.36
N ASP A 30 -4.30 53.38 1.28
CA ASP A 30 -3.15 54.26 1.07
C ASP A 30 -1.85 53.48 0.85
N PHE A 31 -1.92 52.17 0.89
CA PHE A 31 -0.76 51.31 0.70
C PHE A 31 -0.43 51.09 -0.77
N THR A 32 0.88 51.06 -1.05
CA THR A 32 1.43 50.75 -2.38
C THR A 32 2.40 49.56 -2.26
N ILE A 33 2.32 48.63 -3.19
CA ILE A 33 3.27 47.52 -3.29
C ILE A 33 4.48 47.99 -4.09
N VAL A 34 5.67 47.81 -3.55
CA VAL A 34 6.93 48.26 -4.13
C VAL A 34 7.80 47.09 -4.47
N LEU A 35 8.22 46.98 -5.74
CA LEU A 35 9.12 45.96 -6.24
C LEU A 35 10.50 46.54 -6.51
N PRO A 36 11.60 45.76 -6.46
CA PRO A 36 12.92 46.21 -6.88
C PRO A 36 12.88 46.58 -8.36
N GLU A 37 13.86 47.42 -8.80
CA GLU A 37 13.94 47.85 -10.22
C GLU A 37 13.99 46.64 -11.16
N LYS A 38 14.78 45.63 -10.80
CA LYS A 38 14.88 44.35 -11.50
C LYS A 38 14.39 43.24 -10.57
N THR A 39 13.25 42.66 -10.88
CA THR A 39 12.72 41.54 -10.15
C THR A 39 13.41 40.23 -10.49
N VAL A 40 13.50 39.33 -9.51
CA VAL A 40 14.11 38.01 -9.69
C VAL A 40 13.20 36.92 -9.05
N GLY A 41 13.36 35.71 -9.52
CA GLY A 41 12.57 34.57 -8.98
C GLY A 41 11.05 34.79 -9.06
N PHE A 42 10.39 34.72 -7.91
CA PHE A 42 8.92 34.81 -7.81
C PHE A 42 8.41 36.15 -7.28
N GLU A 43 9.21 37.22 -7.28
CA GLU A 43 8.85 38.52 -6.71
C GLU A 43 7.67 39.17 -7.42
N ASP A 44 7.63 39.18 -8.77
CA ASP A 44 6.50 39.70 -9.55
C ASP A 44 5.21 38.93 -9.27
N MET A 45 5.31 37.60 -9.14
CA MET A 45 4.17 36.74 -8.83
C MET A 45 3.65 37.00 -7.41
N ALA A 46 4.55 37.17 -6.45
CA ALA A 46 4.22 37.51 -5.09
C ALA A 46 3.43 38.83 -4.97
N ALA A 47 3.92 39.88 -5.66
CA ALA A 47 3.23 41.19 -5.68
C ALA A 47 1.85 41.09 -6.32
N LYS A 48 1.71 40.37 -7.42
CA LYS A 48 0.42 40.15 -8.11
C LYS A 48 -0.56 39.35 -7.24
N ASP A 49 -0.10 38.33 -6.54
CA ASP A 49 -0.95 37.60 -5.59
C ASP A 49 -1.41 38.52 -4.45
N LEU A 50 -0.49 39.26 -3.85
CA LEU A 50 -0.85 40.23 -2.78
C LEU A 50 -1.92 41.20 -3.24
N GLN A 51 -1.72 41.86 -4.40
CA GLN A 51 -2.68 42.82 -4.97
C GLN A 51 -4.03 42.14 -5.24
N SER A 52 -4.03 41.02 -5.90
CA SER A 52 -5.25 40.30 -6.29
C SER A 52 -6.06 39.83 -5.09
N PHE A 53 -5.41 39.23 -4.09
CA PHE A 53 -6.11 38.74 -2.89
C PHE A 53 -6.61 39.88 -2.02
N PHE A 54 -5.89 40.98 -1.88
CA PHE A 54 -6.37 42.18 -1.15
C PHE A 54 -7.59 42.75 -1.82
N LYS A 55 -7.58 42.88 -3.17
CA LYS A 55 -8.73 43.33 -3.94
C LYS A 55 -9.94 42.38 -3.74
N GLN A 56 -9.68 41.07 -3.77
CA GLN A 56 -10.77 40.11 -3.56
C GLN A 56 -11.34 40.12 -2.15
N MET A 57 -10.52 40.39 -1.11
CA MET A 57 -10.99 40.46 0.27
C MET A 57 -11.82 41.74 0.55
N SER A 58 -11.31 42.92 0.18
CA SER A 58 -11.83 44.22 0.64
C SER A 58 -12.35 45.12 -0.47
N GLY A 59 -12.10 44.80 -1.73
CA GLY A 59 -12.35 45.71 -2.85
C GLY A 59 -11.23 46.74 -3.11
N ALA A 60 -10.29 46.92 -2.17
CA ALA A 60 -9.19 47.86 -2.31
C ALA A 60 -8.11 47.34 -3.27
N GLU A 61 -7.73 48.17 -4.23
CA GLU A 61 -6.69 47.84 -5.20
C GLU A 61 -5.41 48.62 -4.91
N LEU A 62 -4.38 47.91 -4.43
CA LEU A 62 -3.04 48.45 -4.19
C LEU A 62 -2.31 48.63 -5.51
N LYS A 63 -1.67 49.81 -5.73
CA LYS A 63 -0.81 50.00 -6.89
C LYS A 63 0.47 49.20 -6.72
N ILE A 64 1.01 48.66 -7.83
CA ILE A 64 2.34 48.06 -7.89
C ILE A 64 3.26 49.04 -8.62
N VAL A 65 4.32 49.46 -7.97
CA VAL A 65 5.34 50.36 -8.53
C VAL A 65 6.77 49.81 -8.38
N LYS A 66 7.70 50.37 -9.12
CA LYS A 66 9.13 50.12 -8.91
C LYS A 66 9.67 50.98 -7.77
N GLU A 67 10.80 50.59 -7.20
CA GLU A 67 11.36 51.23 -6.02
C GLU A 67 11.68 52.73 -6.25
N SER A 68 12.08 53.12 -7.48
CA SER A 68 12.27 54.51 -7.88
C SER A 68 11.05 55.39 -7.75
N ALA A 69 9.86 54.81 -7.74
CA ALA A 69 8.55 55.49 -7.55
C ALA A 69 7.89 55.14 -6.20
N ALA A 70 8.64 54.64 -5.23
CA ALA A 70 8.14 54.26 -3.93
C ALA A 70 7.63 55.48 -3.10
N PRO A 71 6.47 55.38 -2.46
CA PRO A 71 6.03 56.45 -1.54
C PRO A 71 6.83 56.41 -0.23
N ALA A 72 6.92 57.58 0.43
CA ALA A 72 7.70 57.68 1.69
C ALA A 72 7.04 56.90 2.86
N LYS A 73 5.72 56.67 2.82
CA LYS A 73 4.95 55.99 3.85
C LYS A 73 4.00 54.97 3.22
N ASN A 74 3.56 54.02 4.02
CA ASN A 74 2.54 53.02 3.64
C ASN A 74 2.97 52.20 2.39
N ALA A 75 4.24 51.83 2.32
CA ALA A 75 4.81 50.97 1.29
C ALA A 75 4.93 49.54 1.79
N ILE A 76 4.56 48.56 0.94
CA ILE A 76 4.83 47.13 1.14
C ILE A 76 5.94 46.77 0.15
N TYR A 77 7.16 46.69 0.65
CA TYR A 77 8.35 46.31 -0.14
C TYR A 77 8.40 44.80 -0.31
N VAL A 78 8.22 44.31 -1.54
CA VAL A 78 8.23 42.86 -1.87
C VAL A 78 9.50 42.53 -2.62
N GLY A 79 10.33 41.67 -2.05
CA GLY A 79 11.53 41.18 -2.70
C GLY A 79 12.83 41.82 -2.18
N ASN A 80 13.87 41.70 -3.02
CA ASN A 80 15.23 42.17 -2.73
C ASN A 80 15.41 43.69 -3.06
N THR A 81 14.60 44.54 -2.44
CA THR A 81 14.65 45.98 -2.64
C THR A 81 15.86 46.61 -1.93
N ASP A 82 16.29 47.80 -2.36
CA ASP A 82 17.35 48.53 -1.68
C ASP A 82 16.90 49.01 -0.30
N PHE A 83 15.59 49.25 -0.11
CA PHE A 83 15.03 49.55 1.21
C PHE A 83 15.19 48.33 2.17
N ALA A 84 14.93 47.13 1.68
CA ALA A 84 15.11 45.90 2.47
C ALA A 84 16.60 45.72 2.83
N LYS A 85 17.53 45.96 1.92
CA LYS A 85 18.99 45.91 2.15
C LYS A 85 19.41 46.93 3.22
N LYS A 86 18.95 48.18 3.12
CA LYS A 86 19.19 49.24 4.11
C LYS A 86 18.63 48.87 5.48
N ALA A 87 17.55 48.15 5.52
CA ALA A 87 16.97 47.60 6.74
C ALA A 87 17.72 46.37 7.30
N GLY A 88 18.84 45.98 6.71
CA GLY A 88 19.74 44.88 7.18
C GLY A 88 19.33 43.50 6.70
N ILE A 89 18.48 43.36 5.68
CA ILE A 89 18.13 42.07 5.09
C ILE A 89 19.13 41.74 3.98
N ASN A 90 19.92 40.69 4.20
CA ASN A 90 20.86 40.16 3.20
C ASN A 90 20.32 38.85 2.64
N VAL A 91 19.62 38.89 1.50
CA VAL A 91 18.97 37.72 0.88
C VAL A 91 19.97 36.65 0.44
N ASP A 92 21.22 37.01 0.12
CA ASP A 92 22.24 36.05 -0.32
C ASP A 92 22.73 35.13 0.81
N LYS A 93 22.47 35.53 2.07
CA LYS A 93 22.79 34.74 3.25
C LYS A 93 21.61 33.87 3.70
N LEU A 94 20.42 33.98 3.07
CA LEU A 94 19.23 33.23 3.39
C LEU A 94 19.14 31.96 2.54
N THR A 95 18.63 30.90 3.14
CA THR A 95 18.22 29.73 2.35
C THR A 95 17.04 30.07 1.45
N ALA A 96 16.92 29.38 0.33
CA ALA A 96 15.96 29.69 -0.73
C ALA A 96 14.49 29.88 -0.25
N GLU A 97 14.10 29.19 0.82
CA GLU A 97 12.74 29.20 1.34
C GLU A 97 12.58 30.01 2.64
N THR A 98 13.63 30.65 3.10
CA THR A 98 13.53 31.56 4.25
C THR A 98 12.76 32.80 3.87
N TRP A 99 11.71 33.13 4.61
CA TRP A 99 10.98 34.37 4.48
C TRP A 99 11.32 35.32 5.62
N VAL A 100 11.25 36.61 5.30
CA VAL A 100 11.41 37.72 6.24
C VAL A 100 10.21 38.63 6.15
N ILE A 101 9.56 38.87 7.27
CA ILE A 101 8.50 39.89 7.44
C ILE A 101 9.03 40.87 8.45
N LYS A 102 9.21 42.15 8.03
CA LYS A 102 9.81 43.16 8.91
C LYS A 102 9.07 44.51 8.81
N PRO A 103 8.35 44.93 9.85
CA PRO A 103 7.86 46.30 9.92
C PRO A 103 9.00 47.31 10.10
N VAL A 104 8.94 48.43 9.37
CA VAL A 104 9.88 49.58 9.48
C VAL A 104 9.02 50.86 9.41
N ASN A 105 8.75 51.47 10.58
CA ASN A 105 7.83 52.56 10.72
C ASN A 105 6.41 52.20 10.17
N SER A 106 5.88 52.98 9.22
CA SER A 106 4.61 52.69 8.53
C SER A 106 4.78 51.81 7.30
N ASN A 107 5.96 51.29 7.03
CA ASN A 107 6.27 50.44 5.88
C ASN A 107 6.44 48.99 6.33
N LEU A 108 6.14 48.05 5.42
CA LEU A 108 6.31 46.61 5.63
C LEU A 108 7.25 46.00 4.58
N ILE A 109 8.21 45.24 5.03
CA ILE A 109 9.10 44.48 4.16
C ILE A 109 8.66 43.00 4.13
N LEU A 110 8.43 42.45 2.92
CA LEU A 110 8.12 41.06 2.63
C LEU A 110 9.23 40.53 1.70
N SER A 111 10.28 40.00 2.26
CA SER A 111 11.47 39.58 1.53
C SER A 111 11.87 38.14 1.89
N GLY A 112 12.89 37.62 1.27
CA GLY A 112 13.38 36.26 1.59
C GLY A 112 14.43 35.76 0.63
N GLY A 113 14.91 34.54 0.89
CA GLY A 113 15.93 33.89 0.07
C GLY A 113 15.49 33.64 -1.37
N PHE A 114 16.46 33.75 -2.29
CA PHE A 114 16.24 33.47 -3.72
C PHE A 114 16.03 31.96 -3.95
N PRO A 115 15.06 31.50 -4.77
CA PRO A 115 14.17 32.34 -5.60
C PRO A 115 12.76 32.56 -5.00
N ILE A 116 12.37 31.91 -3.86
CA ILE A 116 10.97 31.75 -3.44
C ILE A 116 10.61 32.44 -2.12
N GLY A 117 11.59 32.81 -1.30
CA GLY A 117 11.36 33.29 0.06
C GLY A 117 10.45 34.52 0.14
N SER A 118 10.55 35.46 -0.80
CA SER A 118 9.67 36.63 -0.88
C SER A 118 8.20 36.25 -1.19
N PHE A 119 7.98 35.24 -2.02
CA PHE A 119 6.66 34.68 -2.29
C PHE A 119 6.05 34.08 -1.02
N TYR A 120 6.85 33.34 -0.26
CA TYR A 120 6.39 32.79 1.01
C TYR A 120 6.09 33.89 2.05
N ALA A 121 6.87 34.96 2.11
CA ALA A 121 6.58 36.11 2.98
C ALA A 121 5.19 36.68 2.69
N VAL A 122 4.86 36.88 1.43
CA VAL A 122 3.52 37.36 1.00
C VAL A 122 2.42 36.36 1.42
N TRP A 123 2.63 35.07 1.16
CA TRP A 123 1.62 34.04 1.52
C TRP A 123 1.44 33.89 3.03
N GLN A 124 2.50 34.13 3.85
CA GLN A 124 2.32 34.19 5.31
C GLN A 124 1.39 35.36 5.74
N ILE A 125 1.44 36.50 5.08
CA ILE A 125 0.51 37.61 5.32
C ILE A 125 -0.91 37.24 4.87
N LEU A 126 -1.05 36.66 3.67
CA LEU A 126 -2.36 36.24 3.14
C LEU A 126 -3.01 35.16 4.02
N ASN A 127 -2.24 34.21 4.52
CA ASN A 127 -2.73 33.16 5.43
C ASN A 127 -3.21 33.70 6.78
N ARG A 128 -2.59 34.78 7.28
CA ARG A 128 -3.06 35.45 8.52
C ARG A 128 -4.44 36.10 8.36
N PHE A 129 -4.79 36.55 7.15
CA PHE A 129 -6.13 36.99 6.80
C PHE A 129 -7.10 35.84 6.55
N GLY A 130 -6.65 34.61 6.44
CA GLY A 130 -7.48 33.44 6.12
C GLY A 130 -7.56 33.09 4.64
N CYS A 131 -6.69 33.68 3.81
CA CYS A 131 -6.57 33.26 2.41
C CYS A 131 -5.75 32.00 2.30
N TYR A 132 -6.27 31.00 1.59
CA TYR A 132 -5.60 29.72 1.35
C TYR A 132 -5.94 29.17 -0.05
N ALA A 133 -5.03 28.50 -0.69
CA ALA A 133 -5.32 27.71 -1.88
C ALA A 133 -5.82 26.32 -1.45
N LEU A 134 -7.12 26.05 -1.56
CA LEU A 134 -7.74 24.81 -1.07
C LEU A 134 -7.49 23.63 -1.99
N ASN A 135 -7.58 23.89 -3.30
CA ASN A 135 -7.24 22.97 -4.37
C ASN A 135 -6.97 23.76 -5.66
N MET A 136 -6.83 23.10 -6.80
CA MET A 136 -6.57 23.80 -8.07
C MET A 136 -7.73 24.65 -8.59
N GLU A 137 -8.96 24.50 -8.05
CA GLU A 137 -10.15 25.20 -8.53
C GLU A 137 -10.62 26.32 -7.59
N GLN A 138 -10.25 26.23 -6.29
CA GLN A 138 -10.82 27.07 -5.27
C GLN A 138 -9.76 27.59 -4.31
N ASN A 139 -9.78 28.91 -4.08
CA ASN A 139 -9.12 29.55 -2.95
C ASN A 139 -10.15 29.91 -1.87
N ALA A 140 -9.76 29.83 -0.61
CA ALA A 140 -10.44 30.50 0.47
C ALA A 140 -10.03 31.98 0.43
N VAL A 141 -11.00 32.88 0.34
CA VAL A 141 -10.78 34.33 0.36
C VAL A 141 -11.90 34.97 1.18
N PRO A 142 -11.64 35.28 2.45
CA PRO A 142 -12.67 35.92 3.29
C PRO A 142 -13.02 37.32 2.79
N LYS A 143 -14.25 37.74 2.99
CA LYS A 143 -14.68 39.11 2.72
C LYS A 143 -14.53 39.91 4.02
N LEU A 144 -13.77 41.00 3.96
CA LEU A 144 -13.39 41.80 5.13
C LEU A 144 -13.51 43.31 4.80
N ASP A 145 -14.29 44.05 5.58
CA ASP A 145 -14.41 45.50 5.42
C ASP A 145 -13.08 46.21 5.79
N LYS A 146 -12.35 45.66 6.76
CA LYS A 146 -11.08 46.19 7.23
C LYS A 146 -9.99 45.12 7.15
N LEU A 147 -8.90 45.42 6.44
CA LEU A 147 -7.69 44.57 6.42
C LEU A 147 -6.69 45.12 7.42
N ALA A 148 -6.67 44.58 8.63
CA ALA A 148 -5.75 45.01 9.68
C ALA A 148 -5.04 43.80 10.31
N LEU A 149 -3.72 43.92 10.54
CA LEU A 149 -2.91 42.93 11.23
C LEU A 149 -1.91 43.57 12.19
N ASN A 150 -1.73 42.98 13.34
CA ASN A 150 -0.59 43.25 14.21
C ASN A 150 0.60 42.44 13.71
N ILE A 151 1.67 43.08 13.26
CA ILE A 151 2.83 42.46 12.66
C ILE A 151 4.08 42.73 13.49
N SER A 152 4.73 41.65 13.94
CA SER A 152 6.06 41.68 14.51
C SER A 152 7.10 41.19 13.47
N ALA A 153 8.34 41.62 13.66
CA ALA A 153 9.44 41.14 12.80
C ALA A 153 9.66 39.63 12.98
N GLU A 154 9.76 38.92 11.87
CA GLU A 154 10.09 37.49 11.87
C GLU A 154 10.97 37.10 10.67
N GLN A 155 11.83 36.12 10.92
CA GLN A 155 12.58 35.40 9.89
C GLN A 155 12.41 33.91 10.15
N LYS A 156 11.78 33.20 9.24
CA LYS A 156 11.44 31.78 9.40
C LYS A 156 11.63 31.05 8.08
N LYS A 157 11.63 29.73 8.16
CA LYS A 157 11.58 28.82 6.99
C LYS A 157 10.58 27.69 7.27
N PRO A 158 10.16 26.94 6.24
CA PRO A 158 9.36 25.74 6.45
C PRO A 158 10.04 24.73 7.38
N ALA A 159 9.24 23.95 8.10
CA ALA A 159 9.75 22.92 9.02
C ALA A 159 10.52 21.80 8.30
N PHE A 160 10.18 21.52 7.06
CA PHE A 160 10.84 20.52 6.22
C PHE A 160 11.39 21.18 4.96
N ASP A 161 12.60 20.76 4.54
CA ASP A 161 13.26 21.27 3.35
C ASP A 161 12.66 20.65 2.07
N GLY A 162 12.34 19.34 2.08
CA GLY A 162 11.64 18.64 1.00
C GLY A 162 10.18 18.32 1.38
N ARG A 163 9.22 18.72 0.54
CA ARG A 163 7.79 18.58 0.79
C ARG A 163 7.07 18.10 -0.46
N LEU A 164 7.08 16.79 -0.65
CA LEU A 164 6.48 16.14 -1.81
C LEU A 164 5.31 15.26 -1.43
N ILE A 165 4.15 15.50 -2.04
CA ILE A 165 3.07 14.53 -2.13
C ILE A 165 3.05 14.00 -3.56
N TRP A 166 3.24 12.70 -3.71
CA TRP A 166 2.98 12.04 -4.97
C TRP A 166 1.50 11.77 -5.08
N ASP A 167 0.84 12.72 -5.66
CA ASP A 167 -0.57 12.60 -6.02
C ASP A 167 -0.67 12.23 -7.50
N ASN A 168 -1.41 11.21 -7.79
CA ASN A 168 -1.87 10.96 -9.15
C ASN A 168 -3.05 11.89 -9.50
N TYR A 169 -3.30 12.92 -8.70
CA TYR A 169 -4.41 13.85 -8.86
C TYR A 169 -3.92 15.20 -9.41
N PRO A 170 -4.52 15.70 -10.44
CA PRO A 170 -5.60 15.14 -11.25
C PRO A 170 -5.18 13.97 -12.16
N GLY A 171 -4.21 13.18 -11.72
CA GLY A 171 -3.74 11.93 -12.31
C GLY A 171 -2.35 12.04 -12.95
N TYR A 172 -1.51 11.06 -12.67
CA TYR A 172 -0.21 10.85 -13.34
C TYR A 172 -0.31 10.91 -14.88
N PHE A 173 -1.51 10.64 -15.42
CA PHE A 173 -1.84 10.76 -16.85
C PHE A 173 -2.31 12.16 -17.23
N ILE A 174 -2.56 13.06 -16.29
CA ILE A 174 -3.16 14.36 -16.57
C ILE A 174 -2.11 15.41 -16.92
N THR A 175 -0.90 15.36 -16.35
CA THR A 175 0.12 16.38 -16.61
C THR A 175 0.48 16.54 -18.08
N THR A 176 0.28 15.50 -18.90
CA THR A 176 0.51 15.56 -20.35
C THR A 176 -0.77 15.71 -21.17
N ARG A 177 -1.96 15.55 -20.56
CA ARG A 177 -3.24 15.37 -21.30
C ARG A 177 -4.38 16.25 -20.82
N VAL A 178 -4.14 17.22 -19.96
CA VAL A 178 -5.10 18.25 -19.60
C VAL A 178 -4.82 19.54 -20.31
N ASP A 179 -5.82 20.43 -20.31
CA ASP A 179 -5.67 21.79 -20.80
C ASP A 179 -4.58 22.54 -20.02
N GLU A 180 -3.89 23.46 -20.66
CA GLU A 180 -2.80 24.21 -20.05
C GLU A 180 -3.29 25.06 -18.85
N SER A 181 -4.54 25.54 -18.90
CA SER A 181 -5.15 26.29 -17.80
C SER A 181 -5.28 25.45 -16.51
N VAL A 182 -5.56 24.13 -16.66
CA VAL A 182 -5.63 23.21 -15.52
C VAL A 182 -4.25 22.92 -14.97
N LYS A 183 -3.24 22.77 -15.84
CA LYS A 183 -1.85 22.62 -15.41
C LYS A 183 -1.36 23.83 -14.63
N GLU A 184 -1.67 25.02 -15.13
CA GLU A 184 -1.28 26.28 -14.46
C GLU A 184 -1.98 26.41 -13.10
N ALA A 185 -3.28 26.16 -13.02
CA ALA A 185 -4.01 26.16 -11.77
C ALA A 185 -3.42 25.16 -10.75
N TYR A 186 -3.01 23.98 -11.22
CA TYR A 186 -2.35 22.99 -10.39
C TYR A 186 -0.94 23.41 -9.93
N ARG A 187 -0.15 24.03 -10.83
CA ARG A 187 1.16 24.61 -10.48
C ARG A 187 1.04 25.65 -9.38
N MET A 188 0.06 26.57 -9.54
CA MET A 188 -0.20 27.62 -8.57
C MET A 188 -0.69 27.06 -7.23
N TYR A 189 -1.57 26.05 -7.27
CA TYR A 189 -2.01 25.34 -6.06
C TYR A 189 -0.82 24.74 -5.30
N LYS A 190 0.07 24.03 -5.98
CA LYS A 190 1.27 23.45 -5.37
C LYS A 190 2.17 24.52 -4.76
N LEU A 191 2.46 25.56 -5.52
CA LEU A 191 3.34 26.66 -5.08
C LEU A 191 2.80 27.34 -3.84
N ARG A 192 1.51 27.70 -3.83
CA ARG A 192 0.82 28.39 -2.73
C ARG A 192 0.71 27.56 -1.46
N ASN A 193 0.70 26.26 -1.57
CA ASN A 193 0.75 25.32 -0.44
C ASN A 193 2.17 24.87 -0.06
N GLY A 194 3.19 25.49 -0.64
CA GLY A 194 4.57 25.23 -0.28
C GLY A 194 5.10 23.86 -0.68
N PHE A 195 4.45 23.14 -1.60
CA PHE A 195 4.98 21.90 -2.15
C PHE A 195 6.16 22.22 -3.07
N ASN A 196 7.29 21.55 -2.86
CA ASN A 196 8.53 21.82 -3.56
C ASN A 196 9.29 20.58 -4.03
N GLY A 197 8.76 19.41 -3.80
CA GLY A 197 9.37 18.16 -4.24
C GLY A 197 9.14 17.91 -5.74
N ARG A 198 10.15 17.39 -6.44
CA ARG A 198 10.09 17.00 -7.85
C ARG A 198 10.53 15.56 -8.00
N GLN A 199 9.78 14.76 -8.77
CA GLN A 199 10.10 13.35 -8.97
C GLN A 199 10.90 13.06 -10.24
N ARG A 200 10.62 13.79 -11.32
CA ARG A 200 11.20 13.51 -12.63
C ARG A 200 11.63 14.79 -13.33
N LYS A 201 12.57 14.67 -14.28
CA LYS A 201 13.07 15.78 -15.09
C LYS A 201 11.96 16.49 -15.85
N ASP A 202 10.98 15.75 -16.32
CA ASP A 202 9.86 16.21 -17.14
C ASP A 202 8.60 16.59 -16.32
N ASP A 203 8.72 16.68 -14.98
CA ASP A 203 7.67 17.18 -14.11
C ASP A 203 7.46 18.70 -14.35
N SER A 204 6.93 19.03 -15.54
CA SER A 204 6.66 20.41 -15.98
C SER A 204 5.57 21.11 -15.16
N HIS A 205 4.88 20.36 -14.29
CA HIS A 205 3.87 20.86 -13.39
C HIS A 205 4.42 21.49 -12.10
N TRP A 206 5.75 21.49 -11.90
CA TRP A 206 6.38 22.17 -10.79
C TRP A 206 6.92 23.53 -11.24
N LEU A 207 6.48 24.60 -10.58
CA LEU A 207 7.06 25.92 -10.76
C LEU A 207 8.36 26.09 -10.00
N TYR A 208 8.46 25.44 -8.85
CA TYR A 208 9.61 25.48 -7.96
C TYR A 208 9.92 24.10 -7.39
N SER A 209 11.21 23.76 -7.33
CA SER A 209 11.70 22.56 -6.66
C SER A 209 12.81 22.96 -5.67
N GLY A 210 12.52 22.84 -4.37
CA GLY A 210 13.46 23.24 -3.32
C GLY A 210 14.77 22.46 -3.34
N HIS A 211 14.67 21.17 -3.58
CA HIS A 211 15.81 20.31 -3.87
C HIS A 211 15.71 19.89 -5.34
N ASN A 212 16.46 20.58 -6.20
CA ASN A 212 16.59 20.14 -7.58
C ASN A 212 17.16 18.73 -7.59
N ILE A 213 16.37 17.79 -8.05
CA ILE A 213 16.72 16.37 -8.09
C ILE A 213 17.14 16.01 -9.51
N SER A 214 18.19 15.19 -9.60
CA SER A 214 18.69 14.66 -10.86
C SER A 214 17.58 13.96 -11.66
N HIS A 215 17.74 13.94 -12.98
CA HIS A 215 16.86 13.20 -13.91
C HIS A 215 16.94 11.68 -13.78
N ILE A 216 17.88 11.17 -12.97
CA ILE A 216 17.89 9.77 -12.55
C ILE A 216 16.63 9.51 -11.74
N PRO A 217 15.94 8.38 -11.93
CA PRO A 217 14.82 8.00 -11.08
C PRO A 217 15.17 8.15 -9.62
N GLN A 218 14.27 8.69 -8.84
CA GLN A 218 14.51 8.98 -7.41
C GLN A 218 14.54 7.74 -6.51
N PHE A 219 14.56 6.55 -7.11
CA PHE A 219 14.56 5.28 -6.43
C PHE A 219 14.95 4.15 -7.37
N HIS A 220 15.56 3.11 -6.81
CA HIS A 220 15.97 1.90 -7.55
C HIS A 220 16.95 2.20 -8.67
N SER A 221 17.95 3.03 -8.37
CA SER A 221 18.81 3.70 -9.38
C SER A 221 20.14 3.02 -9.67
N LEU A 222 20.52 1.94 -8.95
CA LEU A 222 21.86 1.32 -9.11
C LEU A 222 22.23 0.96 -10.55
N SER A 223 21.26 0.57 -11.38
CA SER A 223 21.48 0.20 -12.78
C SER A 223 21.92 1.38 -13.68
N PHE A 224 21.71 2.61 -13.24
CA PHE A 224 22.20 3.81 -13.93
C PHE A 224 23.70 4.02 -13.71
N TYR A 225 24.26 3.46 -12.64
CA TYR A 225 25.67 3.57 -12.28
C TYR A 225 26.48 2.37 -12.80
N VAL A 226 25.93 1.16 -12.64
CA VAL A 226 26.51 -0.08 -13.16
C VAL A 226 25.44 -0.83 -13.95
N HIS A 227 25.55 -0.76 -15.27
CA HIS A 227 24.51 -1.25 -16.17
C HIS A 227 24.39 -2.79 -16.13
N PRO A 228 23.17 -3.37 -16.04
CA PRO A 228 22.95 -4.83 -15.95
C PRO A 228 23.57 -5.65 -17.08
N LYS A 229 23.78 -5.08 -18.26
CA LYS A 229 24.48 -5.72 -19.39
C LYS A 229 25.94 -6.11 -19.08
N LEU A 230 26.54 -5.51 -18.07
CA LEU A 230 27.90 -5.87 -17.65
C LEU A 230 27.97 -7.26 -17.00
N TYR A 231 26.83 -7.83 -16.59
CA TYR A 231 26.80 -9.13 -15.95
C TYR A 231 27.46 -10.24 -16.79
N ASP A 232 27.30 -10.20 -18.11
CA ASP A 232 27.83 -11.24 -19.01
C ASP A 232 29.37 -11.29 -19.03
N LYS A 233 30.01 -10.14 -18.81
CA LYS A 233 31.47 -9.99 -18.80
C LYS A 233 32.04 -9.92 -17.39
N HIS A 234 31.27 -9.40 -16.44
CA HIS A 234 31.67 -9.07 -15.08
C HIS A 234 30.60 -9.48 -14.07
N PRO A 235 30.30 -10.80 -13.93
CA PRO A 235 29.33 -11.28 -12.94
C PRO A 235 29.72 -10.92 -11.51
N GLU A 236 31.04 -10.72 -11.23
CA GLU A 236 31.55 -10.30 -9.92
C GLU A 236 31.12 -8.89 -9.49
N TYR A 237 30.63 -8.07 -10.39
CA TYR A 237 30.06 -6.74 -10.08
C TYR A 237 28.69 -6.83 -9.43
N PHE A 238 28.04 -7.97 -9.54
CA PHE A 238 26.66 -8.16 -9.06
C PHE A 238 26.59 -9.01 -7.80
N ALA A 239 25.50 -8.87 -7.08
CA ALA A 239 25.29 -9.53 -5.79
C ALA A 239 25.47 -11.04 -5.87
N MET A 240 25.98 -11.62 -4.82
CA MET A 240 25.99 -13.05 -4.59
C MET A 240 24.83 -13.42 -3.66
N ASP A 241 24.08 -14.45 -3.99
CA ASP A 241 22.99 -14.96 -3.18
C ASP A 241 23.50 -15.79 -1.98
N PRO A 242 22.62 -16.20 -1.04
CA PRO A 242 23.01 -17.05 0.09
C PRO A 242 23.58 -18.41 -0.29
N HIS A 243 23.40 -18.85 -1.54
CA HIS A 243 23.87 -20.14 -2.06
C HIS A 243 25.20 -20.03 -2.83
N GLY A 244 25.81 -18.82 -2.85
CA GLY A 244 27.09 -18.59 -3.50
C GLY A 244 27.01 -18.27 -4.98
N LYS A 245 25.82 -18.06 -5.55
CA LYS A 245 25.62 -17.76 -6.96
C LYS A 245 25.52 -16.24 -7.19
N ARG A 246 26.20 -15.73 -8.24
CA ARG A 246 26.01 -14.34 -8.70
C ARG A 246 24.66 -14.19 -9.38
N VAL A 247 23.97 -13.10 -9.07
CA VAL A 247 22.58 -12.86 -9.50
C VAL A 247 22.53 -11.74 -10.53
N ARG A 248 22.04 -12.08 -11.74
CA ARG A 248 21.74 -11.08 -12.76
C ARG A 248 20.49 -10.30 -12.35
N PRO A 249 20.49 -8.97 -12.37
CA PRO A 249 19.27 -8.19 -12.19
C PRO A 249 18.21 -8.58 -13.22
N ARG A 250 16.99 -8.82 -12.76
CA ARG A 250 15.88 -9.27 -13.62
C ARG A 250 15.37 -8.17 -14.53
N SER A 251 15.37 -6.94 -14.03
CA SER A 251 15.05 -5.75 -14.81
C SER A 251 15.97 -4.60 -14.44
N PHE A 252 15.79 -3.46 -15.11
CA PHE A 252 16.62 -2.27 -14.85
C PHE A 252 16.43 -1.69 -13.44
N SER A 253 15.27 -1.86 -12.83
CA SER A 253 14.95 -1.30 -11.51
C SER A 253 14.55 -2.33 -10.44
N MET A 254 14.47 -3.63 -10.80
CA MET A 254 13.91 -4.64 -9.92
C MET A 254 14.78 -5.89 -9.82
N GLU A 255 14.70 -6.55 -8.65
CA GLU A 255 15.21 -7.91 -8.41
C GLU A 255 16.71 -8.10 -8.70
N GLY A 256 17.53 -7.27 -8.08
CA GLY A 256 18.98 -7.40 -8.15
C GLY A 256 19.70 -6.38 -7.28
N CYS A 257 20.99 -6.58 -7.11
CA CYS A 257 21.85 -5.63 -6.41
C CYS A 257 23.30 -5.74 -6.95
N LEU A 258 24.15 -4.83 -6.51
CA LEU A 258 25.58 -4.80 -6.82
C LEU A 258 26.39 -5.45 -5.70
N CYS A 259 27.56 -5.96 -6.04
CA CYS A 259 28.60 -6.31 -5.08
C CYS A 259 29.34 -5.03 -4.64
N MET A 260 28.79 -4.33 -3.65
CA MET A 260 29.26 -2.99 -3.24
C MET A 260 30.64 -3.01 -2.55
N SER A 261 31.16 -4.18 -2.16
CA SER A 261 32.55 -4.32 -1.68
C SER A 261 33.57 -4.44 -2.82
N ASN A 262 33.12 -4.64 -4.06
CA ASN A 262 34.00 -4.71 -5.22
C ASN A 262 34.56 -3.34 -5.55
N PRO A 263 35.91 -3.16 -5.67
CA PRO A 263 36.52 -1.85 -5.92
C PRO A 263 36.14 -1.25 -7.29
N ASP A 264 35.98 -2.09 -8.33
CA ASP A 264 35.58 -1.61 -9.65
C ASP A 264 34.15 -1.08 -9.65
N VAL A 265 33.25 -1.73 -8.92
CA VAL A 265 31.87 -1.22 -8.74
C VAL A 265 31.89 0.18 -8.11
N LYS A 266 32.73 0.42 -7.10
CA LYS A 266 32.88 1.74 -6.48
C LYS A 266 33.42 2.77 -7.48
N ARG A 267 34.48 2.41 -8.21
CA ARG A 267 35.14 3.27 -9.22
C ARG A 267 34.15 3.64 -10.35
N ILE A 268 33.52 2.64 -10.96
CA ILE A 268 32.56 2.84 -12.07
C ILE A 268 31.39 3.71 -11.61
N SER A 269 30.85 3.47 -10.41
CA SER A 269 29.75 4.27 -9.89
C SER A 269 30.12 5.71 -9.64
N LEU A 270 31.31 5.96 -9.10
CA LEU A 270 31.83 7.31 -8.88
C LEU A 270 32.06 8.08 -10.20
N GLU A 271 32.66 7.41 -11.20
CA GLU A 271 32.86 7.97 -12.54
C GLU A 271 31.49 8.26 -13.23
N SER A 272 30.53 7.34 -13.13
CA SER A 272 29.19 7.54 -13.66
C SER A 272 28.53 8.77 -13.05
N LEU A 273 28.61 8.93 -11.72
CA LEU A 273 28.04 10.08 -11.03
C LEU A 273 28.72 11.39 -11.45
N ARG A 274 30.06 11.43 -11.53
CA ARG A 274 30.80 12.59 -12.00
C ARG A 274 30.37 13.03 -13.41
N ASN A 275 30.21 12.06 -14.30
CA ASN A 275 29.76 12.32 -15.67
C ASN A 275 28.32 12.87 -15.70
N MET A 276 27.43 12.36 -14.84
CA MET A 276 26.07 12.88 -14.71
C MET A 276 26.07 14.32 -14.19
N ILE A 277 26.81 14.62 -13.13
CA ILE A 277 26.95 16.00 -12.59
C ILE A 277 27.48 16.94 -13.64
N LYS A 278 28.59 16.60 -14.33
CA LYS A 278 29.17 17.43 -15.40
C LYS A 278 28.15 17.71 -16.49
N LYS A 279 27.45 16.69 -16.96
CA LYS A 279 26.40 16.82 -17.99
C LYS A 279 25.31 17.79 -17.54
N ASP A 280 24.79 17.63 -16.32
CA ASP A 280 23.69 18.45 -15.81
C ASP A 280 24.15 19.94 -15.72
N ARG A 281 25.35 20.20 -15.26
CA ARG A 281 25.92 21.55 -15.19
C ARG A 281 26.18 22.19 -16.55
N GLN A 282 26.48 21.40 -17.58
CA GLN A 282 26.67 21.88 -18.95
C GLN A 282 25.35 22.15 -19.68
N THR A 283 24.30 21.42 -19.34
CA THR A 283 23.02 21.41 -20.09
C THR A 283 21.89 22.18 -19.40
N MET A 284 22.05 22.59 -18.16
CA MET A 284 21.05 23.29 -17.39
C MET A 284 21.55 24.65 -16.87
N PRO A 285 20.65 25.66 -16.77
CA PRO A 285 20.97 26.91 -16.08
C PRO A 285 21.19 26.64 -14.58
N ARG A 286 21.99 27.48 -13.93
CA ARG A 286 22.47 27.28 -12.54
C ARG A 286 21.34 27.04 -11.52
N GLU A 287 20.25 27.78 -11.63
CA GLU A 287 19.10 27.69 -10.72
C GLU A 287 18.35 26.35 -10.83
N LYS A 288 18.61 25.55 -11.87
CA LYS A 288 18.04 24.23 -12.10
C LYS A 288 19.03 23.08 -11.88
N TRP A 289 20.23 23.37 -11.44
CA TRP A 289 21.23 22.33 -11.19
C TRP A 289 20.73 21.35 -10.11
N PRO A 290 20.77 20.05 -10.38
CA PRO A 290 20.49 19.07 -9.34
C PRO A 290 21.51 19.16 -8.21
N ILE A 291 21.01 19.09 -6.98
CA ILE A 291 21.81 18.97 -5.76
C ILE A 291 21.63 17.63 -5.07
N VAL A 292 20.59 16.87 -5.42
CA VAL A 292 20.32 15.53 -4.90
C VAL A 292 20.46 14.50 -6.01
N TYR A 293 21.33 13.51 -5.81
CA TYR A 293 21.48 12.36 -6.69
C TYR A 293 21.14 11.09 -5.93
N ASP A 294 20.30 10.24 -6.53
CA ASP A 294 19.88 8.99 -5.92
C ASP A 294 20.82 7.84 -6.27
N ILE A 295 21.28 7.12 -5.26
CA ILE A 295 22.00 5.85 -5.40
C ILE A 295 21.35 4.85 -4.46
N SER A 296 20.29 4.21 -4.93
CA SER A 296 19.48 3.32 -4.12
C SER A 296 19.34 1.93 -4.70
N THR A 297 19.19 0.96 -3.81
CA THR A 297 19.03 -0.46 -4.14
C THR A 297 17.82 -0.71 -5.06
N LEU A 298 17.89 -1.76 -5.88
CA LEU A 298 16.77 -2.16 -6.73
C LEU A 298 15.63 -2.73 -5.90
N ASP A 299 14.42 -2.67 -6.43
CA ASP A 299 13.22 -3.12 -5.72
C ASP A 299 13.13 -4.65 -5.60
N ASN A 300 12.34 -5.10 -4.62
CA ASN A 300 12.03 -6.52 -4.41
C ASN A 300 13.25 -7.46 -4.25
N PHE A 301 14.34 -6.94 -3.70
CA PHE A 301 15.53 -7.73 -3.45
C PHE A 301 15.81 -7.81 -1.93
N PRO A 302 15.73 -9.03 -1.34
CA PRO A 302 15.72 -9.17 0.12
C PRO A 302 17.10 -9.12 0.79
N TYR A 303 18.17 -8.98 0.00
CA TYR A 303 19.54 -8.89 0.49
C TYR A 303 20.40 -7.98 -0.39
N ILE A 304 21.57 -7.54 0.11
CA ILE A 304 22.53 -6.77 -0.67
C ILE A 304 23.53 -7.71 -1.36
N CYS A 305 24.33 -8.44 -0.59
CA CYS A 305 25.30 -9.40 -1.18
C CYS A 305 25.86 -10.34 -0.10
N TYR A 306 26.00 -11.62 -0.43
CA TYR A 306 26.58 -12.64 0.45
C TYR A 306 28.00 -13.09 0.03
N CYS A 307 28.70 -12.37 -0.86
CA CYS A 307 30.11 -12.72 -1.13
C CYS A 307 30.96 -12.56 0.15
N PRO A 308 32.10 -13.27 0.25
CA PRO A 308 32.91 -13.29 1.48
C PRO A 308 33.24 -11.90 2.04
N ASN A 309 33.58 -10.95 1.17
CA ASN A 309 33.90 -9.57 1.58
C ASN A 309 32.66 -8.83 2.11
N CYS A 310 31.55 -8.91 1.42
CA CYS A 310 30.30 -8.30 1.86
C CYS A 310 29.80 -8.94 3.17
N LYS A 311 29.90 -10.28 3.29
CA LYS A 311 29.51 -10.98 4.50
C LYS A 311 30.35 -10.55 5.71
N LYS A 312 31.66 -10.42 5.57
CA LYS A 312 32.55 -9.90 6.62
C LYS A 312 32.13 -8.51 7.11
N ILE A 313 31.72 -7.62 6.19
CA ILE A 313 31.23 -6.28 6.54
C ILE A 313 29.90 -6.40 7.28
N SER A 314 28.95 -7.18 6.77
CA SER A 314 27.63 -7.30 7.39
C SER A 314 27.68 -7.95 8.78
N ASP A 315 28.56 -8.91 8.99
CA ASP A 315 28.77 -9.56 10.30
C ASP A 315 29.35 -8.56 11.33
N TYR A 316 30.34 -7.75 10.90
CA TYR A 316 30.93 -6.73 11.72
C TYR A 316 29.95 -5.60 12.10
N GLU A 317 29.11 -5.19 11.18
CA GLU A 317 28.13 -4.11 11.34
C GLU A 317 26.78 -4.62 11.89
N GLY A 318 26.57 -5.92 11.93
CA GLY A 318 25.33 -6.53 12.41
C GLY A 318 24.13 -6.35 11.49
N SER A 319 24.35 -5.80 10.29
CA SER A 319 23.34 -5.65 9.22
C SER A 319 24.01 -5.50 7.86
N GLN A 320 23.30 -5.86 6.80
CA GLN A 320 23.77 -5.65 5.43
C GLN A 320 23.81 -4.16 5.03
N THR A 321 23.17 -3.29 5.80
CA THR A 321 23.25 -1.84 5.62
C THR A 321 24.67 -1.32 5.73
N GLY A 322 25.54 -2.00 6.51
CA GLY A 322 26.95 -1.70 6.57
C GLY A 322 27.66 -1.75 5.21
N ILE A 323 27.29 -2.73 4.37
CA ILE A 323 27.78 -2.87 3.00
C ILE A 323 27.37 -1.65 2.16
N LEU A 324 26.09 -1.28 2.23
CA LEU A 324 25.54 -0.12 1.52
C LEU A 324 26.22 1.17 1.98
N LEU A 325 26.32 1.41 3.29
CA LEU A 325 26.88 2.65 3.80
C LEU A 325 28.37 2.81 3.53
N GLN A 326 29.17 1.74 3.55
CA GLN A 326 30.56 1.82 3.13
C GLN A 326 30.70 2.26 1.65
N TYR A 327 29.83 1.72 0.79
CA TYR A 327 29.80 2.09 -0.62
C TYR A 327 29.32 3.53 -0.83
N ILE A 328 28.20 3.91 -0.23
CA ILE A 328 27.62 5.25 -0.36
C ILE A 328 28.52 6.33 0.23
N ASN A 329 29.08 6.11 1.43
CA ASN A 329 29.97 7.05 2.07
C ASN A 329 31.24 7.30 1.24
N HIS A 330 31.80 6.26 0.62
CA HIS A 330 32.94 6.41 -0.28
C HIS A 330 32.59 7.36 -1.43
N ILE A 331 31.48 7.12 -2.13
CA ILE A 331 31.04 7.97 -3.25
C ILE A 331 30.72 9.39 -2.77
N ALA A 332 29.96 9.52 -1.68
CA ALA A 332 29.56 10.81 -1.13
C ALA A 332 30.75 11.67 -0.70
N THR A 333 31.75 11.05 -0.05
CA THR A 333 32.96 11.75 0.39
C THR A 333 33.81 12.23 -0.78
N GLU A 334 33.98 11.39 -1.79
CA GLU A 334 34.76 11.79 -2.99
C GLU A 334 34.03 12.90 -3.77
N ILE A 335 32.74 12.82 -3.98
CA ILE A 335 31.95 13.84 -4.66
C ILE A 335 31.98 15.17 -3.90
N LYS A 336 31.91 15.14 -2.56
CA LYS A 336 31.93 16.36 -1.73
C LYS A 336 33.19 17.19 -1.91
N LYS A 337 34.31 16.57 -2.23
CA LYS A 337 35.56 17.29 -2.50
C LYS A 337 35.47 18.19 -3.73
N GLU A 338 34.70 17.79 -4.72
CA GLU A 338 34.56 18.48 -6.01
C GLU A 338 33.26 19.32 -6.07
N TYR A 339 32.20 18.85 -5.40
CA TYR A 339 30.86 19.42 -5.41
C TYR A 339 30.27 19.41 -3.99
N PRO A 340 30.67 20.35 -3.13
CA PRO A 340 30.32 20.35 -1.70
C PRO A 340 28.81 20.46 -1.42
N GLU A 341 28.03 20.95 -2.39
CA GLU A 341 26.57 21.10 -2.29
C GLU A 341 25.81 19.81 -2.61
N ILE A 342 26.47 18.80 -3.19
CA ILE A 342 25.78 17.57 -3.61
C ILE A 342 25.44 16.68 -2.42
N ILE A 343 24.19 16.23 -2.42
CA ILE A 343 23.62 15.26 -1.47
C ILE A 343 23.41 13.94 -2.21
N ILE A 344 23.87 12.85 -1.61
CA ILE A 344 23.60 11.49 -2.10
C ILE A 344 22.46 10.90 -1.30
N ARG A 345 21.34 10.58 -1.96
CA ARG A 345 20.20 9.92 -1.35
C ARG A 345 20.30 8.41 -1.55
N THR A 346 20.00 7.66 -0.50
CA THR A 346 19.92 6.20 -0.53
C THR A 346 18.80 5.68 0.37
N PHE A 347 18.43 4.40 0.22
CA PHE A 347 17.36 3.80 1.02
C PHE A 347 17.80 3.22 2.36
N GLY A 348 16.96 3.43 3.39
CA GLY A 348 16.81 2.57 4.57
C GLY A 348 15.58 1.67 4.41
N TYR A 349 15.61 0.71 3.45
CA TYR A 349 14.46 -0.07 3.00
C TYR A 349 14.84 -1.54 2.78
N SER A 350 13.93 -2.48 3.08
CA SER A 350 14.14 -3.91 2.85
C SER A 350 15.46 -4.39 3.49
N ALA A 351 16.42 -4.88 2.72
CA ALA A 351 17.73 -5.35 3.21
C ALA A 351 18.55 -4.29 3.97
N SER A 352 18.28 -3.00 3.72
CA SER A 352 18.94 -1.86 4.38
C SER A 352 18.07 -1.13 5.41
N ALA A 353 16.95 -1.71 5.85
CA ALA A 353 16.05 -1.07 6.82
C ALA A 353 16.70 -0.90 8.21
N THR A 354 17.46 -1.89 8.65
CA THR A 354 18.15 -1.86 9.95
C THR A 354 19.47 -1.11 9.84
N PRO A 355 19.69 -0.05 10.62
CA PRO A 355 20.95 0.68 10.59
C PRO A 355 22.12 -0.20 11.06
N PRO A 356 23.35 0.03 10.59
CA PRO A 356 24.52 -0.69 11.05
C PRO A 356 24.94 -0.20 12.44
N LYS A 357 25.80 -0.99 13.12
CA LYS A 357 26.21 -0.71 14.50
C LYS A 357 27.28 0.38 14.64
N LYS A 358 28.20 0.51 13.66
CA LYS A 358 29.42 1.30 13.82
C LYS A 358 29.60 2.36 12.74
N ILE A 359 29.22 2.07 11.51
CA ILE A 359 29.32 3.03 10.41
C ILE A 359 28.09 3.96 10.37
N PHE A 360 28.34 5.26 10.24
CA PHE A 360 27.29 6.25 10.12
C PHE A 360 27.29 6.87 8.72
N PRO A 361 26.14 7.38 8.23
CA PRO A 361 26.10 8.12 6.98
C PRO A 361 26.99 9.36 7.04
N ALA A 362 27.70 9.65 5.94
CA ALA A 362 28.42 10.90 5.78
C ALA A 362 27.47 12.11 5.80
N ASP A 363 27.99 13.32 6.06
CA ASP A 363 27.20 14.54 6.25
C ASP A 363 26.31 14.90 5.05
N ASN A 364 26.75 14.54 3.86
CA ASN A 364 26.05 14.76 2.61
C ASN A 364 25.29 13.50 2.13
N VAL A 365 24.98 12.56 3.03
CA VAL A 365 24.12 11.41 2.75
C VAL A 365 22.75 11.60 3.36
N LEU A 366 21.72 11.47 2.54
CA LEU A 366 20.31 11.51 2.92
C LEU A 366 19.75 10.08 2.93
N ILE A 367 19.37 9.60 4.10
CA ILE A 367 18.76 8.26 4.25
C ILE A 367 17.26 8.36 4.10
N GLN A 368 16.71 7.74 3.08
CA GLN A 368 15.27 7.67 2.86
C GLN A 368 14.70 6.41 3.52
N LEU A 369 14.01 6.62 4.63
CA LEU A 369 13.32 5.57 5.36
C LEU A 369 11.94 5.37 4.77
N THR A 370 11.59 4.11 4.51
CA THR A 370 10.23 3.80 4.05
C THR A 370 9.38 3.35 5.22
N ASP A 371 8.17 3.84 5.27
CA ASP A 371 7.11 3.29 6.07
C ASP A 371 6.46 2.15 5.28
N LYS A 372 6.78 0.90 5.63
CA LYS A 372 6.17 -0.24 4.93
C LYS A 372 4.72 -0.39 5.34
N PHE A 373 3.83 -0.38 4.37
CA PHE A 373 2.40 -0.64 4.56
C PHE A 373 2.08 -1.96 5.29
N THR A 374 3.02 -2.90 5.36
CA THR A 374 2.88 -4.15 6.15
C THR A 374 3.17 -3.96 7.64
N GLU A 375 3.76 -2.85 8.05
CA GLU A 375 4.23 -2.59 9.42
C GLU A 375 3.44 -1.48 10.11
N SER A 376 2.80 -0.59 9.35
CA SER A 376 2.01 0.54 9.86
C SER A 376 0.59 0.55 9.30
N ASP A 377 -0.33 1.14 10.06
CA ASP A 377 -1.67 1.50 9.62
C ASP A 377 -1.66 2.99 9.27
N PRO A 378 -1.76 3.37 7.99
CA PRO A 378 -1.60 4.78 7.57
C PRO A 378 -2.75 5.68 7.99
N PHE A 379 -3.85 5.12 8.50
CA PHE A 379 -5.01 5.87 8.97
C PHE A 379 -4.92 6.28 10.43
N LYS A 380 -3.90 5.82 11.13
CA LYS A 380 -3.63 6.10 12.53
C LYS A 380 -2.22 6.64 12.70
N PRO A 381 -1.99 7.55 13.65
CA PRO A 381 -0.66 8.08 13.92
C PRO A 381 0.39 6.97 14.13
N LEU A 382 1.61 7.19 13.73
CA LEU A 382 2.75 6.29 14.02
C LEU A 382 2.88 6.02 15.52
N THR A 383 2.55 7.02 16.35
CA THR A 383 2.55 6.90 17.81
C THR A 383 1.36 6.14 18.39
N HIS A 384 0.35 5.81 17.58
CA HIS A 384 -0.77 5.00 18.03
C HIS A 384 -0.30 3.59 18.43
N PRO A 385 -0.84 2.96 19.50
CA PRO A 385 -0.39 1.63 19.97
C PRO A 385 -0.32 0.55 18.90
N ILE A 386 -1.21 0.59 17.91
CA ILE A 386 -1.23 -0.36 16.79
C ILE A 386 0.01 -0.26 15.87
N ASN A 387 0.66 0.92 15.84
CA ASN A 387 1.82 1.23 15.00
C ASN A 387 3.14 1.29 15.78
N ALA A 388 3.08 1.51 17.10
CA ALA A 388 4.22 1.89 17.93
C ALA A 388 5.40 0.90 17.90
N GLN A 389 5.16 -0.38 17.69
CA GLN A 389 6.19 -1.41 17.58
C GLN A 389 6.74 -1.60 16.15
N GLY A 390 6.13 -0.95 15.14
CA GLY A 390 6.52 -1.08 13.75
C GLY A 390 7.76 -0.23 13.40
N ARG A 391 7.52 1.02 13.02
CA ARG A 391 8.57 1.89 12.41
C ARG A 391 9.30 2.80 13.38
N ILE A 392 8.68 3.18 14.51
CA ILE A 392 9.31 4.09 15.48
C ILE A 392 10.71 3.63 15.93
N PRO A 393 10.95 2.35 16.25
CA PRO A 393 12.30 1.88 16.60
C PRO A 393 13.33 2.13 15.48
N HIS A 394 12.93 1.99 14.20
CA HIS A 394 13.81 2.25 13.07
C HIS A 394 14.17 3.73 12.95
N PHE A 395 13.20 4.64 13.06
CA PHE A 395 13.48 6.08 13.08
C PHE A 395 14.43 6.47 14.19
N LYS A 396 14.16 5.99 15.42
CA LYS A 396 15.04 6.25 16.59
C LYS A 396 16.45 5.69 16.40
N ALA A 397 16.59 4.53 15.77
CA ALA A 397 17.89 3.92 15.53
C ALA A 397 18.69 4.70 14.47
N TRP A 398 18.05 5.06 13.34
CA TRP A 398 18.70 5.86 12.30
C TRP A 398 19.05 7.28 12.78
N ARG A 399 18.18 7.89 13.60
CA ARG A 399 18.40 9.24 14.15
C ARG A 399 19.70 9.37 14.95
N LYS A 400 20.17 8.28 15.55
CA LYS A 400 21.43 8.29 16.32
C LYS A 400 22.66 8.62 15.47
N GLY A 401 22.64 8.32 14.18
CA GLY A 401 23.81 8.45 13.31
C GLY A 401 23.60 9.23 12.03
N ALA A 402 22.38 9.33 11.50
CA ALA A 402 22.10 10.07 10.28
C ALA A 402 21.82 11.54 10.57
N LYS A 403 22.56 12.44 9.90
CA LYS A 403 22.33 13.89 9.97
C LYS A 403 21.12 14.33 9.14
N ARG A 404 20.80 13.59 8.08
CA ARG A 404 19.70 13.88 7.15
C ARG A 404 18.85 12.65 7.00
N LEU A 405 17.55 12.79 7.27
CA LEU A 405 16.55 11.73 7.10
C LEU A 405 15.47 12.24 6.15
N MET A 406 15.02 11.36 5.29
CA MET A 406 13.83 11.52 4.47
C MET A 406 12.85 10.41 4.80
N VAL A 407 11.57 10.71 4.71
CA VAL A 407 10.51 9.72 4.88
C VAL A 407 9.86 9.44 3.53
N TRP A 408 9.67 8.17 3.23
CA TRP A 408 8.69 7.70 2.26
C TRP A 408 7.51 7.12 3.04
N ASP A 409 6.45 7.89 3.12
CA ASP A 409 5.23 7.53 3.85
C ASP A 409 4.14 7.09 2.88
N TYR A 410 3.59 5.90 3.09
CA TYR A 410 2.55 5.33 2.25
C TYR A 410 1.16 5.78 2.71
N TRP A 411 0.62 6.81 2.10
CA TRP A 411 -0.78 7.22 2.25
C TRP A 411 -1.72 6.41 1.36
N ASN A 412 -1.19 5.73 0.38
CA ASN A 412 -1.90 4.68 -0.32
C ASN A 412 -1.72 3.35 0.44
N ILE A 413 -2.73 2.51 0.37
CA ILE A 413 -2.55 1.13 0.76
C ILE A 413 -2.11 0.38 -0.50
N ALA A 414 -0.96 -0.28 -0.43
CA ALA A 414 -0.22 -0.85 -1.55
C ALA A 414 -1.07 -1.40 -2.71
N GLY A 415 -0.75 -0.99 -3.92
CA GLY A 415 -1.39 -1.45 -5.15
C GLY A 415 -2.75 -0.82 -5.44
N SER A 416 -3.12 0.27 -4.77
CA SER A 416 -4.41 0.94 -4.98
C SER A 416 -4.41 2.01 -6.07
N TYR A 417 -3.36 2.10 -6.88
CA TYR A 417 -3.17 3.15 -7.91
C TYR A 417 -4.33 3.32 -8.92
N TYR A 418 -5.13 2.29 -9.14
CA TYR A 418 -6.26 2.31 -10.07
C TYR A 418 -7.50 1.63 -9.49
N LYS A 419 -7.60 1.62 -8.16
CA LYS A 419 -8.68 0.94 -7.45
C LYS A 419 -9.92 1.80 -7.33
N PRO A 420 -11.07 1.19 -6.98
CA PRO A 420 -12.34 1.89 -6.79
C PRO A 420 -12.23 3.08 -5.84
N PRO A 421 -13.20 4.01 -5.91
CA PRO A 421 -13.30 5.10 -4.94
C PRO A 421 -13.21 4.63 -3.50
N ARG A 422 -12.50 5.35 -2.66
CA ARG A 422 -12.18 4.91 -1.30
C ARG A 422 -12.83 5.82 -0.26
N PRO A 423 -13.55 5.24 0.73
CA PRO A 423 -14.21 5.99 1.81
C PRO A 423 -13.29 6.20 3.02
N ASP A 424 -12.03 6.50 2.81
CA ASP A 424 -11.03 6.62 3.88
C ASP A 424 -10.21 7.90 3.76
N SER A 425 -9.58 8.31 4.86
CA SER A 425 -8.69 9.48 4.93
C SER A 425 -7.58 9.24 5.94
N VAL A 426 -6.36 9.64 5.59
CA VAL A 426 -5.19 9.59 6.47
C VAL A 426 -5.09 10.80 7.42
N ILE A 427 -6.07 11.70 7.41
CA ILE A 427 -6.01 13.00 8.10
C ILE A 427 -5.69 12.91 9.59
N ASN A 428 -6.11 11.83 10.27
CA ASN A 428 -5.82 11.62 11.69
C ASN A 428 -4.33 11.38 11.97
N ALA A 429 -3.58 10.89 10.99
CA ALA A 429 -2.15 10.64 11.09
C ALA A 429 -1.31 11.86 10.68
N VAL A 430 -1.81 12.73 9.80
CA VAL A 430 -1.03 13.80 9.17
C VAL A 430 -0.30 14.68 10.19
N GLN A 431 -1.01 15.35 11.08
CA GLN A 431 -0.35 16.27 12.03
C GLN A 431 0.53 15.55 13.07
N PRO A 432 0.07 14.48 13.75
CA PRO A 432 0.90 13.77 14.69
C PRO A 432 2.18 13.21 14.07
N ASP A 433 2.11 12.69 12.85
CA ASP A 433 3.25 12.10 12.18
C ASP A 433 4.24 13.17 11.69
N LEU A 434 3.76 14.30 11.18
CA LEU A 434 4.62 15.43 10.84
C LEU A 434 5.35 15.99 12.07
N LYS A 435 4.68 16.10 13.22
CA LYS A 435 5.35 16.47 14.48
C LYS A 435 6.41 15.44 14.88
N PHE A 436 6.08 14.16 14.81
CA PHE A 436 7.02 13.08 15.08
C PHE A 436 8.23 13.13 14.13
N PHE A 437 8.03 13.33 12.82
CA PHE A 437 9.10 13.42 11.83
C PHE A 437 10.01 14.63 12.10
N ARG A 438 9.45 15.80 12.39
CA ARG A 438 10.23 16.98 12.81
C ARG A 438 11.12 16.67 14.03
N ASP A 439 10.54 16.04 15.07
CA ASP A 439 11.23 15.71 16.29
C ASP A 439 12.31 14.64 16.09
N MET A 440 12.19 13.83 15.03
CA MET A 440 13.21 12.89 14.56
C MET A 440 14.24 13.52 13.61
N ASN A 441 14.24 14.85 13.41
CA ASN A 441 15.07 15.55 12.43
C ASN A 441 14.95 15.01 11.00
N VAL A 442 13.78 14.62 10.60
CA VAL A 442 13.48 14.39 9.20
C VAL A 442 13.52 15.74 8.49
N THR A 443 14.29 15.83 7.43
CA THR A 443 14.44 17.05 6.62
C THR A 443 13.56 17.04 5.39
N ASP A 444 13.23 15.87 4.88
CA ASP A 444 12.53 15.69 3.60
C ASP A 444 11.37 14.71 3.74
N LEU A 445 10.29 15.03 3.08
CA LEU A 445 9.06 14.25 3.08
C LEU A 445 8.68 13.82 1.66
N PHE A 446 8.32 12.57 1.52
CA PHE A 446 7.69 12.01 0.34
C PHE A 446 6.47 11.20 0.76
N MET A 447 5.29 11.75 0.51
CA MET A 447 4.02 11.10 0.83
C MET A 447 3.49 10.44 -0.44
N GLU A 448 3.50 9.11 -0.48
CA GLU A 448 2.95 8.38 -1.59
C GLU A 448 1.43 8.25 -1.43
N SER A 449 0.72 9.10 -2.15
CA SER A 449 -0.73 9.04 -2.25
C SER A 449 -1.12 8.52 -3.62
N SER A 450 -2.05 7.59 -3.68
CA SER A 450 -2.63 7.16 -4.93
C SER A 450 -4.08 7.61 -5.01
N VAL A 451 -4.39 8.31 -6.07
CA VAL A 451 -5.75 8.70 -6.39
C VAL A 451 -6.18 8.00 -7.64
N CYS A 452 -7.38 7.41 -7.62
CA CYS A 452 -7.96 6.84 -8.81
C CYS A 452 -8.22 7.95 -9.84
N PRO A 453 -7.70 7.84 -11.08
CA PRO A 453 -7.77 8.94 -12.05
C PRO A 453 -9.18 9.24 -12.55
N TRP A 454 -10.16 8.36 -12.31
CA TRP A 454 -11.54 8.51 -12.74
C TRP A 454 -12.53 8.66 -11.58
N ALA A 455 -12.10 8.52 -10.33
CA ALA A 455 -12.98 8.67 -9.18
C ALA A 455 -12.25 9.16 -7.93
N PRO A 456 -12.91 9.92 -7.05
CA PRO A 456 -12.28 10.46 -5.86
C PRO A 456 -12.01 9.43 -4.77
N GLN A 457 -11.04 9.73 -3.91
CA GLN A 457 -10.99 9.26 -2.54
C GLN A 457 -11.69 10.31 -1.68
N SER A 458 -12.43 9.88 -0.65
CA SER A 458 -13.17 10.81 0.19
C SER A 458 -12.27 11.92 0.77
N PHE A 459 -12.65 13.17 0.52
CA PHE A 459 -11.99 14.38 1.03
C PHE A 459 -10.47 14.45 0.77
N ILE A 460 -10.02 13.95 -0.38
CA ILE A 460 -8.58 13.92 -0.70
C ILE A 460 -7.98 15.33 -0.84
N ASP A 461 -8.71 16.26 -1.44
CA ASP A 461 -8.27 17.66 -1.59
C ASP A 461 -8.06 18.33 -0.22
N LEU A 462 -8.96 18.09 0.73
CA LEU A 462 -8.81 18.51 2.12
C LEU A 462 -7.51 17.96 2.72
N THR A 463 -7.26 16.68 2.55
CA THR A 463 -6.06 16.02 3.09
C THR A 463 -4.79 16.66 2.54
N PHE A 464 -4.73 16.93 1.23
CA PHE A 464 -3.57 17.56 0.61
C PHE A 464 -3.39 19.01 1.04
N PHE A 465 -4.47 19.80 1.13
CA PHE A 465 -4.44 21.16 1.61
C PHE A 465 -3.88 21.25 3.05
N VAL A 466 -4.47 20.49 3.96
CA VAL A 466 -4.05 20.46 5.37
C VAL A 466 -2.59 20.00 5.49
N ALA A 467 -2.21 18.96 4.77
CA ALA A 467 -0.84 18.46 4.78
C ALA A 467 0.15 19.50 4.28
N GLY A 468 -0.14 20.21 3.18
CA GLY A 468 0.74 21.26 2.66
C GLY A 468 1.01 22.34 3.70
N GLN A 469 -0.03 22.83 4.37
CA GLN A 469 0.10 23.83 5.43
C GLN A 469 0.88 23.29 6.64
N LEU A 470 0.63 22.05 7.05
CA LEU A 470 1.31 21.43 8.19
C LEU A 470 2.77 21.03 7.86
N MET A 471 3.12 20.77 6.60
CA MET A 471 4.51 20.57 6.18
C MET A 471 5.33 21.87 6.27
N ILE A 472 4.67 23.04 6.15
CA ILE A 472 5.32 24.34 6.39
C ILE A 472 5.49 24.57 7.90
N ASN A 473 4.41 24.37 8.65
CA ASN A 473 4.42 24.50 10.11
C ASN A 473 3.50 23.45 10.76
N PRO A 474 4.07 22.36 11.34
CA PRO A 474 3.28 21.29 11.97
C PRO A 474 2.49 21.72 13.22
N ASP A 475 2.79 22.90 13.78
CA ASP A 475 2.14 23.40 14.99
C ASP A 475 0.91 24.27 14.70
N GLN A 476 0.54 24.45 13.41
CA GLN A 476 -0.73 25.09 13.08
C GLN A 476 -1.91 24.27 13.61
N ASP A 477 -3.00 24.97 13.89
CA ASP A 477 -4.26 24.33 14.28
C ASP A 477 -4.90 23.60 13.08
N GLN A 478 -4.82 22.28 13.11
CA GLN A 478 -5.36 21.42 12.06
C GLN A 478 -6.89 21.56 11.95
N GLU A 479 -7.59 21.68 13.07
CA GLU A 479 -9.05 21.79 13.04
C GLU A 479 -9.49 23.13 12.43
N ARG A 480 -8.77 24.20 12.71
CA ARG A 480 -8.99 25.50 12.04
C ARG A 480 -8.80 25.40 10.53
N LEU A 481 -7.76 24.71 10.05
CA LEU A 481 -7.55 24.51 8.61
C LEU A 481 -8.70 23.68 8.00
N ILE A 482 -9.16 22.64 8.69
CA ILE A 482 -10.32 21.83 8.28
C ILE A 482 -11.57 22.72 8.20
N ASP A 483 -11.83 23.59 9.17
CA ASP A 483 -12.97 24.52 9.16
C ASP A 483 -12.93 25.51 7.99
N ILE A 484 -11.76 26.05 7.72
CA ILE A 484 -11.57 26.95 6.57
C ILE A 484 -11.91 26.22 5.27
N TYR A 485 -11.46 24.96 5.13
CA TYR A 485 -11.76 24.18 3.95
C TYR A 485 -13.26 23.95 3.80
N PHE A 486 -13.93 23.41 4.81
CA PHE A 486 -15.36 23.10 4.72
C PHE A 486 -16.20 24.36 4.44
N ASN A 487 -15.97 25.45 5.17
CA ASN A 487 -16.70 26.70 5.00
C ASN A 487 -16.51 27.29 3.59
N SER A 488 -15.28 27.27 3.08
CA SER A 488 -14.99 27.88 1.78
C SER A 488 -15.32 26.97 0.60
N TYR A 489 -15.12 25.64 0.74
CA TYR A 489 -15.30 24.70 -0.37
C TYR A 489 -16.74 24.20 -0.49
N TYR A 490 -17.36 23.80 0.62
CA TYR A 490 -18.73 23.30 0.62
C TYR A 490 -19.80 24.35 0.91
N GLY A 491 -19.43 25.54 1.41
CA GLY A 491 -20.33 26.66 1.64
C GLY A 491 -21.59 26.28 2.44
N PRO A 492 -22.80 26.39 1.86
CA PRO A 492 -24.03 26.06 2.59
C PRO A 492 -24.11 24.59 3.07
N ALA A 493 -23.35 23.67 2.47
CA ALA A 493 -23.27 22.28 2.92
C ALA A 493 -22.13 22.00 3.91
N ALA A 494 -21.39 23.02 4.35
CA ALA A 494 -20.18 22.86 5.15
C ALA A 494 -20.40 22.02 6.40
N LYS A 495 -21.47 22.28 7.15
CA LYS A 495 -21.81 21.55 8.37
C LYS A 495 -22.04 20.07 8.10
N ASP A 496 -22.92 19.76 7.16
CA ASP A 496 -23.29 18.36 6.84
C ASP A 496 -22.08 17.58 6.30
N MET A 497 -21.28 18.21 5.44
CA MET A 497 -20.09 17.57 4.88
C MET A 497 -18.99 17.37 5.93
N LYS A 498 -18.83 18.29 6.89
CA LYS A 498 -17.91 18.12 8.03
C LYS A 498 -18.38 17.03 8.97
N GLU A 499 -19.68 16.90 9.22
CA GLU A 499 -20.24 15.78 10.00
C GLU A 499 -19.94 14.42 9.35
N LEU A 500 -20.12 14.30 8.03
CA LEU A 500 -19.74 13.09 7.28
C LEU A 500 -18.23 12.80 7.40
N PHE A 501 -17.40 13.81 7.20
CA PHE A 501 -15.95 13.68 7.34
C PHE A 501 -15.55 13.23 8.75
N ASN A 502 -16.14 13.79 9.79
CA ASN A 502 -15.86 13.41 11.17
C ASN A 502 -16.32 11.98 11.48
N ALA A 503 -17.42 11.51 10.88
CA ALA A 503 -17.85 10.12 10.98
C ALA A 503 -16.82 9.17 10.35
N ILE A 504 -16.25 9.52 9.19
CA ILE A 504 -15.17 8.77 8.55
C ILE A 504 -13.92 8.76 9.44
N ARG A 505 -13.47 9.93 9.92
CA ARG A 505 -12.31 10.05 10.82
C ARG A 505 -12.44 9.17 12.05
N LYS A 506 -13.60 9.25 12.70
CA LYS A 506 -13.90 8.43 13.89
C LYS A 506 -13.87 6.94 13.53
N GLY A 507 -14.53 6.56 12.43
CA GLY A 507 -14.55 5.17 11.97
C GLY A 507 -13.16 4.60 11.67
N MET A 508 -12.25 5.43 11.12
CA MET A 508 -10.85 5.04 10.92
C MET A 508 -10.12 4.80 12.25
N MET A 509 -10.32 5.69 13.23
CA MET A 509 -9.67 5.57 14.54
C MET A 509 -10.22 4.39 15.35
N ASP A 510 -11.52 4.14 15.29
CA ASP A 510 -12.18 3.03 16.01
C ASP A 510 -11.90 1.64 15.41
N GLN A 511 -11.31 1.58 14.22
CA GLN A 511 -10.99 0.33 13.54
C GLN A 511 -10.01 -0.50 14.39
N LYS A 512 -10.43 -1.68 14.84
CA LYS A 512 -9.65 -2.53 15.75
C LYS A 512 -8.46 -3.21 15.09
N ASN A 513 -8.63 -3.62 13.83
CA ASN A 513 -7.59 -4.31 13.08
C ASN A 513 -6.72 -3.32 12.31
N ARG A 514 -5.40 -3.54 12.34
CA ARG A 514 -4.45 -2.77 11.53
C ARG A 514 -4.75 -2.94 10.04
N GLN A 515 -4.86 -1.83 9.35
CA GLN A 515 -5.08 -1.79 7.91
C GLN A 515 -3.75 -1.70 7.18
N THR A 516 -3.32 -2.79 6.58
CA THR A 516 -2.01 -2.90 5.91
C THR A 516 -2.12 -3.33 4.45
N SER A 517 -3.35 -3.41 3.93
CA SER A 517 -3.63 -3.92 2.60
C SER A 517 -4.28 -2.89 1.72
N ALA A 518 -3.90 -2.89 0.45
CA ALA A 518 -4.57 -2.14 -0.61
C ALA A 518 -6.01 -2.54 -0.88
N ILE A 519 -6.44 -3.66 -0.34
CA ILE A 519 -7.82 -4.12 -0.49
C ILE A 519 -8.65 -3.42 0.55
N VAL A 520 -9.20 -2.30 0.14
CA VAL A 520 -10.16 -1.52 0.93
C VAL A 520 -11.38 -2.38 1.13
N SER A 521 -11.57 -2.85 2.34
CA SER A 521 -12.57 -3.84 2.40
C SER A 521 -13.39 -3.87 3.64
N HIS A 522 -12.83 -3.61 4.79
CA HIS A 522 -13.57 -3.75 6.02
C HIS A 522 -13.40 -2.57 6.93
N TRP A 523 -13.88 -1.45 6.44
CA TRP A 523 -14.20 -0.37 7.33
C TRP A 523 -15.45 -0.75 8.12
N SER A 524 -15.29 -1.08 9.39
CA SER A 524 -16.41 -1.49 10.27
C SER A 524 -17.50 -0.42 10.38
N TYR A 525 -17.17 0.84 10.16
CA TYR A 525 -18.12 1.94 10.16
C TYR A 525 -18.97 2.03 8.87
N MET A 526 -18.52 1.43 7.76
CA MET A 526 -19.27 1.38 6.51
C MET A 526 -20.38 0.31 6.58
N THR A 527 -21.27 0.48 7.56
CA THR A 527 -22.46 -0.38 7.70
C THR A 527 -23.49 -0.06 6.63
N PRO A 528 -24.40 -1.01 6.29
CA PRO A 528 -25.51 -0.74 5.36
C PRO A 528 -26.32 0.51 5.74
N ALA A 529 -26.61 0.69 7.02
CA ALA A 529 -27.34 1.86 7.52
C ALA A 529 -26.56 3.17 7.33
N PHE A 530 -25.24 3.16 7.59
CA PHE A 530 -24.40 4.35 7.37
C PHE A 530 -24.34 4.73 5.90
N VAL A 531 -24.11 3.75 5.01
CA VAL A 531 -24.03 4.00 3.55
C VAL A 531 -25.36 4.50 3.00
N TYR A 532 -26.48 3.89 3.43
CA TYR A 532 -27.82 4.34 3.04
C TYR A 532 -28.09 5.79 3.49
N LYS A 533 -27.88 6.09 4.77
CA LYS A 533 -28.08 7.44 5.35
C LYS A 533 -27.21 8.49 4.64
N THR A 534 -25.96 8.15 4.38
CA THR A 534 -25.01 9.04 3.69
C THR A 534 -25.44 9.29 2.24
N TYR A 535 -25.79 8.23 1.50
CA TYR A 535 -26.27 8.38 0.13
C TYR A 535 -27.50 9.29 0.06
N THR A 536 -28.51 9.06 0.92
CA THR A 536 -29.74 9.85 0.97
C THR A 536 -29.42 11.31 1.26
N LYS A 537 -28.62 11.58 2.29
CA LYS A 537 -28.24 12.94 2.68
C LYS A 537 -27.48 13.68 1.56
N LEU A 538 -26.52 13.02 0.92
CA LEU A 538 -25.77 13.63 -0.20
C LEU A 538 -26.68 13.87 -1.42
N THR A 539 -27.66 13.02 -1.66
CA THR A 539 -28.65 13.18 -2.73
C THR A 539 -29.54 14.38 -2.48
N GLU A 540 -30.03 14.57 -1.25
CA GLU A 540 -30.82 15.72 -0.85
C GLU A 540 -30.04 17.03 -0.97
N LEU A 541 -28.82 17.07 -0.48
CA LEU A 541 -27.96 18.25 -0.57
C LEU A 541 -27.65 18.61 -2.03
N ALA A 542 -27.32 17.62 -2.87
CA ALA A 542 -27.03 17.85 -4.27
C ALA A 542 -28.27 18.32 -5.07
N ALA A 543 -29.48 17.94 -4.64
CA ALA A 543 -30.72 18.44 -5.24
C ALA A 543 -31.00 19.90 -4.89
N LYS A 544 -30.69 20.32 -3.66
CA LYS A 544 -31.02 21.65 -3.14
C LYS A 544 -30.01 22.74 -3.50
N LEU A 545 -28.76 22.38 -3.74
CA LEU A 545 -27.67 23.34 -3.86
C LEU A 545 -27.25 23.59 -5.32
N PRO A 546 -26.88 24.84 -5.67
CA PRO A 546 -26.41 25.19 -7.00
C PRO A 546 -24.97 24.72 -7.23
N GLN A 547 -24.49 24.88 -8.48
CA GLN A 547 -23.07 24.78 -8.77
C GLN A 547 -22.30 25.92 -8.08
N PRO A 548 -21.07 25.66 -7.63
CA PRO A 548 -20.28 24.43 -7.77
C PRO A 548 -20.54 23.37 -6.68
N TYR A 549 -21.34 23.70 -5.65
CA TYR A 549 -21.55 22.84 -4.48
C TYR A 549 -22.15 21.47 -4.86
N LYS A 550 -23.15 21.48 -5.73
CA LYS A 550 -23.76 20.25 -6.26
C LYS A 550 -22.73 19.27 -6.81
N GLN A 551 -21.78 19.75 -7.63
CA GLN A 551 -20.75 18.91 -8.22
C GLN A 551 -19.78 18.35 -7.18
N ARG A 552 -19.41 19.15 -6.17
CA ARG A 552 -18.51 18.77 -5.09
C ARG A 552 -19.12 17.68 -4.20
N ILE A 553 -20.40 17.81 -3.88
CA ILE A 553 -21.17 16.81 -3.14
C ILE A 553 -21.29 15.51 -3.96
N ASN A 554 -21.57 15.62 -5.25
CA ASN A 554 -21.68 14.48 -6.15
C ASN A 554 -20.35 13.72 -6.29
N SER A 555 -19.22 14.39 -6.21
CA SER A 555 -17.91 13.71 -6.19
C SER A 555 -17.76 12.80 -4.96
N GLU A 556 -18.18 13.25 -3.78
CA GLU A 556 -18.18 12.40 -2.58
C GLU A 556 -19.22 11.27 -2.69
N LYS A 557 -20.40 11.54 -3.30
CA LYS A 557 -21.45 10.54 -3.49
C LYS A 557 -21.00 9.33 -4.33
N ILE A 558 -20.11 9.53 -5.28
CA ILE A 558 -19.53 8.45 -6.10
C ILE A 558 -18.98 7.32 -5.22
N VAL A 559 -18.27 7.65 -4.14
CA VAL A 559 -17.65 6.68 -3.23
C VAL A 559 -18.69 5.77 -2.60
N PHE A 560 -19.80 6.33 -2.13
CA PHE A 560 -20.85 5.58 -1.44
C PHE A 560 -21.70 4.73 -2.39
N ILE A 561 -22.00 5.25 -3.57
CA ILE A 561 -22.69 4.49 -4.63
C ILE A 561 -21.84 3.29 -5.06
N TRP A 562 -20.55 3.53 -5.31
CA TRP A 562 -19.63 2.46 -5.68
C TRP A 562 -19.57 1.36 -4.61
N TYR A 563 -19.48 1.77 -3.35
CA TYR A 563 -19.41 0.85 -2.23
C TYR A 563 -20.72 0.04 -2.08
N ALA A 564 -21.87 0.67 -2.26
CA ALA A 564 -23.16 0.02 -2.24
C ALA A 564 -23.30 -1.04 -3.37
N LEU A 565 -22.86 -0.68 -4.59
CA LEU A 565 -22.85 -1.61 -5.73
C LEU A 565 -21.90 -2.78 -5.53
N ALA A 566 -20.70 -2.52 -5.02
CA ALA A 566 -19.70 -3.53 -4.78
C ALA A 566 -20.12 -4.55 -3.71
N LYS A 567 -20.97 -4.13 -2.78
CA LYS A 567 -21.52 -4.95 -1.69
C LYS A 567 -23.04 -5.10 -1.77
N ARG A 568 -23.59 -5.12 -2.98
CA ARG A 568 -25.05 -5.16 -3.19
C ARG A 568 -25.75 -6.29 -2.41
N ASP A 569 -25.08 -7.43 -2.25
CA ASP A 569 -25.61 -8.58 -1.51
C ASP A 569 -25.87 -8.25 -0.03
N SER A 570 -25.03 -7.40 0.56
CA SER A 570 -25.17 -6.97 1.97
C SER A 570 -26.00 -5.69 2.12
N TYR A 571 -25.94 -4.79 1.16
CA TYR A 571 -26.56 -3.46 1.24
C TYR A 571 -27.89 -3.35 0.50
N GLY A 572 -28.15 -4.19 -0.50
CA GLY A 572 -29.37 -4.12 -1.31
C GLY A 572 -30.65 -4.18 -0.49
N LYS A 573 -30.68 -4.95 0.60
CA LYS A 573 -31.83 -5.09 1.48
C LYS A 573 -32.30 -3.76 2.07
N ILE A 574 -31.39 -2.94 2.63
CA ILE A 574 -31.78 -1.67 3.25
C ILE A 574 -32.26 -0.65 2.21
N PHE A 575 -31.65 -0.62 1.05
CA PHE A 575 -32.08 0.27 -0.04
C PHE A 575 -33.46 -0.13 -0.54
N LYS A 576 -33.69 -1.43 -0.79
CA LYS A 576 -34.98 -1.96 -1.22
C LYS A 576 -36.11 -1.69 -0.21
N GLN A 577 -35.84 -1.86 1.09
CA GLN A 577 -36.80 -1.56 2.16
C GLN A 577 -37.22 -0.09 2.20
N ASN A 578 -36.39 0.80 1.65
CA ASN A 578 -36.65 2.24 1.54
C ASN A 578 -37.00 2.68 0.11
N GLY A 579 -37.45 1.76 -0.74
CA GLY A 579 -37.96 2.06 -2.09
C GLY A 579 -36.88 2.38 -3.13
N ILE A 580 -35.61 2.11 -2.85
CA ILE A 580 -34.49 2.38 -3.77
C ILE A 580 -33.98 1.06 -4.36
N ASP A 581 -34.09 0.93 -5.69
CA ASP A 581 -33.43 -0.17 -6.38
C ASP A 581 -31.95 0.16 -6.63
N ILE A 582 -31.07 -0.60 -5.96
CA ILE A 582 -29.62 -0.42 -6.06
C ILE A 582 -29.10 -0.62 -7.50
N ASN A 583 -29.83 -1.31 -8.36
CA ASN A 583 -29.43 -1.50 -9.77
C ASN A 583 -29.47 -0.18 -10.55
N ASN A 584 -30.30 0.79 -10.14
CA ASN A 584 -30.35 2.12 -10.74
C ASN A 584 -29.05 2.90 -10.51
N PHE A 585 -28.26 2.53 -9.50
CA PHE A 585 -26.97 3.14 -9.20
C PHE A 585 -25.96 2.94 -10.32
N VAL A 586 -26.12 1.92 -11.17
CA VAL A 586 -25.24 1.68 -12.33
C VAL A 586 -25.28 2.87 -13.29
N GLY A 587 -26.48 3.37 -13.62
CA GLY A 587 -26.63 4.56 -14.47
C GLY A 587 -26.16 5.84 -13.77
N GLU A 588 -26.50 5.97 -12.50
CA GLU A 588 -26.13 7.15 -11.70
C GLU A 588 -24.62 7.30 -11.57
N VAL A 589 -23.90 6.25 -11.15
CA VAL A 589 -22.45 6.34 -10.97
C VAL A 589 -21.72 6.59 -12.28
N ARG A 590 -22.19 6.02 -13.42
CA ARG A 590 -21.65 6.34 -14.73
C ARG A 590 -21.75 7.82 -15.07
N SER A 591 -22.90 8.42 -14.82
CA SER A 591 -23.13 9.84 -15.07
C SER A 591 -22.22 10.70 -14.19
N LEU A 592 -22.14 10.40 -12.90
CA LEU A 592 -21.33 11.15 -11.94
C LEU A 592 -19.82 11.03 -12.22
N VAL A 593 -19.33 9.83 -12.56
CA VAL A 593 -17.92 9.62 -12.91
C VAL A 593 -17.56 10.34 -14.20
N LYS A 594 -18.41 10.29 -15.22
CA LYS A 594 -18.21 11.06 -16.46
C LYS A 594 -18.14 12.57 -16.20
N ALA A 595 -19.01 13.10 -15.37
CA ALA A 595 -18.96 14.51 -14.95
C ALA A 595 -17.67 14.83 -14.20
N HIS A 596 -17.24 13.96 -13.29
CA HIS A 596 -15.98 14.10 -12.53
C HIS A 596 -14.75 14.10 -13.46
N ILE A 597 -14.64 13.17 -14.39
CA ILE A 597 -13.53 13.12 -15.36
C ILE A 597 -13.45 14.40 -16.19
N ARG A 598 -14.59 14.92 -16.67
CA ARG A 598 -14.66 16.09 -17.53
C ARG A 598 -14.42 17.42 -16.81
N ARG A 599 -14.60 17.44 -15.50
CA ARG A 599 -14.30 18.58 -14.63
C ARG A 599 -12.87 19.12 -14.84
N PHE A 600 -11.91 18.23 -15.10
CA PHE A 600 -10.50 18.58 -15.27
C PHE A 600 -10.09 18.84 -16.73
N LYS A 601 -11.01 19.04 -17.66
CA LYS A 601 -10.72 19.30 -19.08
C LYS A 601 -9.67 18.32 -19.64
N ASN A 602 -9.84 17.04 -19.35
CA ASN A 602 -8.96 15.98 -19.84
C ASN A 602 -9.03 15.92 -21.36
N LYS A 603 -7.88 15.90 -22.05
CA LYS A 603 -7.77 15.80 -23.51
C LYS A 603 -8.02 14.38 -24.05
N THR A 604 -8.09 13.39 -23.17
CA THR A 604 -8.38 11.98 -23.51
C THR A 604 -9.41 11.39 -22.56
N PRO A 605 -10.63 12.00 -22.45
CA PRO A 605 -11.64 11.53 -21.53
C PRO A 605 -12.10 10.10 -21.84
N GLU A 606 -12.05 9.66 -23.12
CA GLU A 606 -12.41 8.31 -23.54
C GLU A 606 -11.50 7.25 -22.91
N ARG A 607 -10.23 7.57 -22.73
CA ARG A 607 -9.30 6.66 -22.04
C ARG A 607 -9.67 6.50 -20.56
N MET A 608 -10.06 7.58 -19.90
CA MET A 608 -10.52 7.52 -18.50
C MET A 608 -11.86 6.80 -18.40
N ASP A 609 -12.78 7.08 -19.33
CA ASP A 609 -14.04 6.36 -19.44
C ASP A 609 -13.79 4.85 -19.62
N LYS A 610 -12.84 4.47 -20.47
CA LYS A 610 -12.47 3.06 -20.66
C LYS A 610 -11.88 2.43 -19.39
N LEU A 611 -10.95 3.10 -18.70
CA LEU A 611 -10.39 2.61 -17.44
C LEU A 611 -11.47 2.44 -16.37
N PHE A 612 -12.41 3.39 -16.31
CA PHE A 612 -13.57 3.28 -15.44
C PHE A 612 -14.43 2.08 -15.80
N GLU A 613 -14.85 1.95 -17.08
CA GLU A 613 -15.72 0.85 -17.52
C GLU A 613 -15.04 -0.51 -17.32
N ASP A 614 -13.75 -0.63 -17.61
CA ASP A 614 -13.00 -1.88 -17.39
C ASP A 614 -12.97 -2.28 -15.90
N THR A 615 -12.90 -1.29 -15.00
CA THR A 615 -13.00 -1.54 -13.54
C THR A 615 -14.45 -1.77 -13.13
N PHE A 616 -15.38 -1.02 -13.70
CA PHE A 616 -16.79 -1.04 -13.37
C PHE A 616 -17.51 -2.34 -13.81
N LYS A 617 -17.06 -2.93 -14.89
CA LYS A 617 -17.52 -4.27 -15.31
C LYS A 617 -17.45 -5.29 -14.19
N SER A 618 -16.45 -5.18 -13.30
CA SER A 618 -16.29 -6.12 -12.19
C SER A 618 -17.46 -6.11 -11.20
N ILE A 619 -18.17 -4.99 -11.09
CA ILE A 619 -19.32 -4.86 -10.18
C ILE A 619 -20.67 -4.78 -10.89
N THR A 620 -20.67 -4.60 -12.20
CA THR A 620 -21.91 -4.44 -12.99
C THR A 620 -22.20 -5.60 -13.93
N LEU A 621 -21.24 -6.50 -14.14
CA LEU A 621 -21.48 -7.66 -14.96
C LEU A 621 -22.56 -8.52 -14.32
N ASN A 622 -23.72 -8.57 -14.95
CA ASN A 622 -24.80 -9.43 -14.50
C ASN A 622 -24.51 -10.87 -14.95
N ILE A 623 -23.72 -11.57 -14.16
CA ILE A 623 -23.43 -12.97 -14.40
C ILE A 623 -24.61 -13.79 -13.84
N PRO A 624 -25.29 -14.57 -14.67
CA PRO A 624 -26.40 -15.37 -14.20
C PRO A 624 -25.91 -16.34 -13.12
N ARG A 625 -26.67 -16.41 -12.04
CA ARG A 625 -26.41 -17.40 -10.99
C ARG A 625 -26.54 -18.79 -11.58
N PRO A 626 -25.53 -19.67 -11.42
CA PRO A 626 -25.63 -21.04 -11.91
C PRO A 626 -26.82 -21.77 -11.29
N GLU A 627 -27.47 -22.58 -12.10
CA GLU A 627 -28.71 -23.30 -11.73
C GLU A 627 -28.60 -24.03 -10.39
N LYS A 628 -27.45 -24.70 -10.22
CA LYS A 628 -27.10 -25.43 -8.99
C LYS A 628 -27.24 -24.62 -7.69
N PHE A 629 -27.09 -23.29 -7.74
CA PHE A 629 -27.07 -22.39 -6.60
C PHE A 629 -28.24 -21.42 -6.55
N LYS A 630 -29.24 -21.57 -7.42
CA LYS A 630 -30.42 -20.68 -7.45
C LYS A 630 -31.20 -20.65 -6.15
N HIS A 631 -31.18 -21.75 -5.39
CA HIS A 631 -31.86 -21.90 -4.13
C HIS A 631 -31.15 -21.20 -2.96
N VAL A 632 -29.88 -20.85 -3.11
CA VAL A 632 -29.06 -20.20 -2.05
C VAL A 632 -29.49 -18.74 -1.89
N PRO A 633 -29.85 -18.26 -0.68
CA PRO A 633 -30.15 -16.85 -0.44
C PRO A 633 -28.95 -15.93 -0.81
N ASP A 634 -29.24 -14.69 -1.25
CA ASP A 634 -28.22 -13.75 -1.71
C ASP A 634 -27.17 -13.46 -0.64
N GLU A 635 -27.57 -13.32 0.61
CA GLU A 635 -26.69 -13.09 1.76
C GLU A 635 -25.73 -14.25 2.06
N ASN A 636 -26.05 -15.44 1.58
CA ASN A 636 -25.27 -16.67 1.77
C ASN A 636 -24.51 -17.10 0.52
N PHE A 637 -24.56 -16.32 -0.54
CA PHE A 637 -23.98 -16.65 -1.84
C PHE A 637 -22.99 -15.60 -2.31
N ARG A 638 -21.86 -16.03 -2.84
CA ARG A 638 -20.92 -15.17 -3.54
C ARG A 638 -20.31 -15.87 -4.73
N MET A 639 -20.26 -15.19 -5.84
CA MET A 639 -19.68 -15.68 -7.08
C MET A 639 -18.46 -14.84 -7.47
N ILE A 640 -17.41 -15.52 -7.87
CA ILE A 640 -16.16 -14.91 -8.34
C ILE A 640 -15.91 -15.44 -9.74
N ALA A 641 -16.07 -14.59 -10.74
CA ALA A 641 -15.88 -14.91 -12.14
C ALA A 641 -15.15 -13.75 -12.85
N TYR A 642 -14.84 -13.88 -14.15
CA TYR A 642 -14.32 -12.74 -14.90
C TYR A 642 -15.29 -11.54 -14.78
N PRO A 643 -14.80 -10.30 -14.60
CA PRO A 643 -13.40 -9.84 -14.65
C PRO A 643 -12.66 -9.86 -13.31
N ASN A 644 -13.20 -10.48 -12.27
CA ASN A 644 -12.59 -10.54 -10.95
C ASN A 644 -11.43 -11.55 -10.86
N PHE A 645 -11.16 -12.27 -11.92
CA PHE A 645 -9.98 -13.11 -12.07
C PHE A 645 -8.78 -12.32 -12.57
N ARG A 646 -7.61 -12.61 -12.01
CA ARG A 646 -6.33 -12.21 -12.56
C ARG A 646 -5.42 -13.40 -12.74
N GLY A 647 -4.92 -13.58 -13.94
CA GLY A 647 -3.82 -14.49 -14.20
C GLY A 647 -2.49 -13.89 -13.74
N VAL A 648 -1.61 -14.74 -13.25
CA VAL A 648 -0.22 -14.37 -12.94
C VAL A 648 0.66 -14.85 -14.10
N SER A 649 0.89 -13.96 -15.06
CA SER A 649 1.52 -14.32 -16.35
C SER A 649 2.91 -14.95 -16.21
N HIS A 650 3.70 -14.52 -15.23
CA HIS A 650 5.02 -15.12 -14.98
C HIS A 650 4.95 -16.52 -14.36
N LEU A 651 3.77 -16.95 -13.93
CA LEU A 651 3.51 -18.32 -13.45
C LEU A 651 2.68 -19.13 -14.46
N GLY A 652 2.48 -18.61 -15.67
CA GLY A 652 1.85 -19.35 -16.76
C GLY A 652 0.31 -19.26 -16.81
N SER A 653 -0.35 -18.43 -15.99
CA SER A 653 -1.80 -18.25 -16.05
C SER A 653 -2.21 -16.94 -16.69
N LYS A 654 -3.24 -16.99 -17.51
CA LYS A 654 -3.81 -15.83 -18.23
C LYS A 654 -5.30 -15.98 -18.43
N VAL A 655 -5.99 -14.83 -18.52
CA VAL A 655 -7.38 -14.79 -18.95
C VAL A 655 -7.44 -14.99 -20.45
N VAL A 656 -8.27 -15.89 -20.90
CA VAL A 656 -8.49 -16.21 -22.33
C VAL A 656 -9.98 -16.10 -22.67
N ASN A 657 -10.29 -15.94 -23.95
CA ASN A 657 -11.64 -16.09 -24.42
C ASN A 657 -12.03 -17.57 -24.41
N ASP A 658 -13.18 -17.88 -23.86
CA ASP A 658 -13.74 -19.22 -23.82
C ASP A 658 -15.26 -19.10 -23.90
N PRO A 659 -15.85 -19.37 -25.06
CA PRO A 659 -17.29 -19.21 -25.28
C PRO A 659 -18.14 -20.16 -24.44
N GLU A 660 -17.56 -21.26 -23.92
CA GLU A 660 -18.29 -22.20 -23.04
C GLU A 660 -18.32 -21.71 -21.59
N SER A 661 -17.49 -20.74 -21.21
CA SER A 661 -17.59 -20.16 -19.88
C SER A 661 -18.79 -19.24 -19.77
N ILE A 662 -19.37 -19.11 -18.58
CA ILE A 662 -20.56 -18.31 -18.33
C ILE A 662 -20.35 -16.82 -18.64
N THR A 663 -19.12 -16.35 -18.60
CA THR A 663 -18.73 -14.95 -18.88
C THR A 663 -18.11 -14.75 -20.26
N GLY A 664 -17.99 -15.80 -21.05
CA GLY A 664 -17.23 -15.81 -22.32
C GLY A 664 -15.72 -15.75 -22.13
N LYS A 665 -15.24 -15.82 -20.88
CA LYS A 665 -13.82 -15.78 -20.53
C LYS A 665 -13.51 -16.71 -19.36
N ALA A 666 -12.37 -17.37 -19.47
CA ALA A 666 -11.87 -18.26 -18.42
C ALA A 666 -10.42 -17.92 -18.04
N LEU A 667 -10.02 -18.35 -16.87
CA LEU A 667 -8.65 -18.31 -16.44
C LEU A 667 -7.94 -19.60 -16.84
N LYS A 668 -7.08 -19.49 -17.83
CA LYS A 668 -6.31 -20.64 -18.38
C LYS A 668 -4.97 -20.75 -17.68
N SER A 669 -4.64 -21.95 -17.24
CA SER A 669 -3.32 -22.37 -16.84
C SER A 669 -2.85 -23.52 -17.71
N ALA A 670 -1.75 -23.34 -18.42
CA ALA A 670 -1.26 -24.34 -19.35
C ALA A 670 0.25 -24.54 -19.23
N HIS A 671 0.70 -25.74 -19.52
CA HIS A 671 2.10 -26.07 -19.61
C HIS A 671 2.42 -26.76 -20.93
N LYS A 672 3.47 -26.27 -21.60
CA LYS A 672 3.88 -26.77 -22.91
C LYS A 672 5.06 -27.73 -22.88
N ASP A 673 5.90 -27.67 -21.84
CA ASP A 673 7.16 -28.44 -21.83
C ASP A 673 7.16 -29.56 -20.77
N PRO A 674 7.07 -30.79 -21.22
CA PRO A 674 7.12 -31.94 -20.31
C PRO A 674 8.51 -32.21 -19.74
N MET A 675 9.55 -31.62 -20.32
CA MET A 675 10.97 -31.90 -19.91
C MET A 675 11.39 -31.09 -18.70
N TYR A 676 10.81 -29.92 -18.48
CA TYR A 676 11.20 -29.00 -17.39
C TYR A 676 10.95 -29.56 -15.98
N HIS A 677 10.34 -30.72 -15.88
CA HIS A 677 9.58 -31.02 -14.70
C HIS A 677 9.91 -32.33 -14.07
N GLY A 678 11.12 -32.78 -14.12
CA GLY A 678 11.52 -33.97 -13.35
C GLY A 678 10.34 -34.93 -13.17
N VAL A 679 9.57 -35.05 -14.26
CA VAL A 679 8.27 -35.67 -14.29
C VAL A 679 8.34 -36.94 -13.47
N ASN A 680 7.45 -37.04 -12.52
CA ASN A 680 7.13 -38.34 -12.01
C ASN A 680 6.59 -39.15 -13.19
N LYS A 681 7.53 -39.75 -13.95
CA LYS A 681 7.22 -40.64 -15.08
C LYS A 681 6.24 -41.76 -14.70
N ARG A 682 6.00 -41.92 -13.39
CA ARG A 682 5.17 -42.95 -12.79
C ARG A 682 3.66 -42.65 -12.78
N LEU A 683 3.25 -41.42 -13.02
CA LEU A 683 1.82 -41.02 -12.92
C LEU A 683 1.45 -40.00 -14.01
N PRO A 684 1.43 -40.42 -15.28
CA PRO A 684 1.00 -39.55 -16.36
C PRO A 684 -0.44 -39.12 -16.19
N GLY A 685 -0.73 -37.88 -16.50
CA GLY A 685 -2.09 -37.37 -16.55
C GLY A 685 -2.67 -36.82 -15.24
N LYS A 686 -1.85 -36.34 -14.31
CA LYS A 686 -2.33 -35.75 -13.05
C LYS A 686 -2.41 -34.22 -13.09
N TYR A 687 -3.52 -33.69 -12.65
CA TYR A 687 -3.70 -32.28 -12.34
C TYR A 687 -3.95 -32.13 -10.84
N ASN A 688 -3.18 -31.23 -10.21
CA ASN A 688 -3.41 -30.86 -8.84
C ASN A 688 -4.12 -29.51 -8.83
N PHE A 689 -5.26 -29.43 -8.19
CA PHE A 689 -6.00 -28.22 -8.02
C PHE A 689 -6.02 -27.84 -6.54
N TYR A 690 -5.46 -26.67 -6.24
CA TYR A 690 -5.34 -26.19 -4.88
C TYR A 690 -6.17 -24.92 -4.69
N THR A 691 -7.00 -24.89 -3.68
CA THR A 691 -7.62 -23.68 -3.23
C THR A 691 -7.13 -23.32 -1.85
N THR A 692 -6.82 -22.06 -1.69
CA THR A 692 -6.33 -21.53 -0.43
C THR A 692 -6.96 -20.19 -0.15
N HIS A 693 -7.08 -19.85 1.13
CA HIS A 693 -7.37 -18.49 1.51
C HIS A 693 -6.10 -17.85 2.06
N PHE A 694 -5.92 -16.58 1.77
CA PHE A 694 -4.80 -15.80 2.26
C PHE A 694 -5.23 -14.82 3.32
N LYS A 695 -4.40 -14.71 4.34
CA LYS A 695 -4.32 -13.51 5.14
C LYS A 695 -3.22 -12.63 4.54
N TRP A 696 -3.51 -11.39 4.22
CA TRP A 696 -2.50 -10.45 3.74
C TRP A 696 -1.32 -10.34 4.70
N GLY A 697 -0.10 -10.39 4.16
CA GLY A 697 1.15 -10.33 4.92
C GLY A 697 1.57 -11.64 5.61
N ASN A 698 0.77 -12.69 5.48
CA ASN A 698 1.11 -14.00 6.05
C ASN A 698 0.68 -15.09 5.09
N HIS A 699 1.54 -15.40 4.12
CA HIS A 699 1.29 -16.35 3.02
C HIS A 699 1.21 -17.81 3.49
N LYS A 700 0.34 -18.11 4.42
CA LYS A 700 0.08 -19.51 4.78
C LYS A 700 -1.18 -19.98 4.08
N ALA A 701 -0.98 -20.84 3.12
CA ALA A 701 -2.06 -21.58 2.49
C ALA A 701 -2.76 -22.47 3.53
N SER A 702 -4.09 -22.47 3.54
CA SER A 702 -4.86 -23.40 4.35
C SER A 702 -5.85 -24.12 3.45
N GLY A 703 -5.65 -25.40 3.31
CA GLY A 703 -6.46 -26.32 2.50
C GLY A 703 -5.99 -26.42 1.04
N ALA A 704 -5.72 -27.63 0.61
CA ALA A 704 -5.39 -27.94 -0.77
C ALA A 704 -6.14 -29.22 -1.20
N VAL A 705 -6.67 -29.18 -2.41
CA VAL A 705 -7.31 -30.35 -3.04
C VAL A 705 -6.51 -30.74 -4.26
N GLU A 706 -6.19 -32.01 -4.34
CA GLU A 706 -5.50 -32.59 -5.49
C GLU A 706 -6.49 -33.40 -6.32
N LEU A 707 -6.67 -33.05 -7.57
CA LEU A 707 -7.51 -33.76 -8.52
C LEU A 707 -6.63 -34.44 -9.58
N TYR A 708 -7.00 -35.66 -9.93
CA TYR A 708 -6.28 -36.45 -10.91
C TYR A 708 -7.04 -36.55 -12.21
N LEU A 709 -6.34 -36.64 -13.34
CA LEU A 709 -6.98 -36.81 -14.65
C LEU A 709 -7.87 -38.04 -14.75
N THR A 710 -7.59 -39.09 -14.01
CA THR A 710 -8.47 -40.28 -13.91
C THR A 710 -9.75 -40.03 -13.16
N GLN A 711 -9.84 -38.95 -12.37
CA GLN A 711 -11.00 -38.56 -11.57
C GLN A 711 -11.72 -37.33 -12.15
N VAL A 712 -11.15 -36.71 -13.17
CA VAL A 712 -11.70 -35.56 -13.85
C VAL A 712 -12.30 -36.03 -15.18
N PRO A 713 -13.52 -35.63 -15.53
CA PRO A 713 -14.08 -35.92 -16.83
C PRO A 713 -13.14 -35.44 -17.97
N GLN A 714 -12.95 -36.30 -18.96
CA GLN A 714 -12.12 -36.00 -20.13
C GLN A 714 -12.95 -35.56 -21.33
N ASP A 715 -14.07 -34.89 -21.06
CA ASP A 715 -15.04 -34.45 -22.06
C ASP A 715 -14.87 -33.00 -22.48
N GLU A 716 -13.80 -32.32 -21.99
CA GLU A 716 -13.47 -30.93 -22.25
C GLU A 716 -14.60 -29.94 -21.88
N LYS A 717 -15.51 -30.33 -20.99
CA LYS A 717 -16.63 -29.52 -20.49
C LYS A 717 -16.38 -29.00 -19.10
N TYR A 718 -17.06 -27.90 -18.73
CA TYR A 718 -17.03 -27.38 -17.38
C TYR A 718 -17.80 -28.24 -16.39
N HIS A 719 -17.13 -28.60 -15.32
CA HIS A 719 -17.70 -29.36 -14.22
C HIS A 719 -17.51 -28.62 -12.89
N TRP A 720 -18.39 -28.85 -11.95
CA TRP A 720 -18.31 -28.29 -10.62
C TRP A 720 -17.50 -29.20 -9.70
N PHE A 721 -16.50 -28.62 -9.08
CA PHE A 721 -15.67 -29.27 -8.08
C PHE A 721 -15.86 -28.60 -6.74
N ARG A 722 -16.28 -29.35 -5.74
CA ARG A 722 -16.33 -28.82 -4.38
C ARG A 722 -14.97 -28.95 -3.72
N MET A 723 -14.55 -27.83 -3.10
CA MET A 723 -13.34 -27.79 -2.30
C MET A 723 -13.67 -28.30 -0.88
N PRO A 724 -12.85 -29.19 -0.30
CA PRO A 724 -13.12 -29.73 1.01
C PRO A 724 -12.89 -28.72 2.13
N GLY A 725 -13.59 -28.93 3.24
CA GLY A 725 -13.46 -28.19 4.48
C GLY A 725 -14.26 -26.88 4.52
N LYS A 726 -14.32 -26.30 5.72
CA LYS A 726 -14.84 -24.97 5.97
C LYS A 726 -13.73 -23.95 5.78
N PHE A 727 -14.05 -22.87 5.09
CA PHE A 727 -13.12 -21.77 4.86
C PHE A 727 -13.42 -20.64 5.85
N GLU A 728 -12.63 -20.53 6.90
CA GLU A 728 -12.61 -19.34 7.74
C GLU A 728 -11.82 -18.23 7.02
N MET A 729 -12.55 -17.32 6.42
CA MET A 729 -11.95 -16.12 5.84
C MET A 729 -11.84 -15.07 6.93
N LYS A 730 -10.61 -14.72 7.29
CA LYS A 730 -10.37 -13.59 8.20
C LYS A 730 -10.54 -12.29 7.45
N PRO A 731 -10.85 -11.18 8.13
CA PRO A 731 -10.78 -9.86 7.51
C PRO A 731 -9.48 -9.69 6.73
N LEU A 732 -9.57 -9.12 5.52
CA LEU A 732 -8.45 -8.97 4.58
C LEU A 732 -7.96 -10.28 3.92
N SER A 733 -8.71 -11.34 3.98
CA SER A 733 -8.42 -12.56 3.23
C SER A 733 -9.02 -12.49 1.82
N TYR A 734 -8.37 -13.10 0.88
CA TYR A 734 -8.87 -13.28 -0.47
C TYR A 734 -8.74 -14.75 -0.89
N PHE A 735 -9.60 -15.14 -1.80
CA PHE A 735 -9.56 -16.48 -2.36
C PHE A 735 -8.43 -16.57 -3.39
N TRP A 736 -7.66 -17.64 -3.29
CA TRP A 736 -6.52 -17.90 -4.18
C TRP A 736 -6.52 -19.36 -4.59
N GLY A 737 -6.43 -19.59 -5.87
CA GLY A 737 -6.36 -20.91 -6.43
C GLY A 737 -5.01 -21.16 -7.10
N GLN A 738 -4.50 -22.35 -6.97
CA GLN A 738 -3.29 -22.80 -7.59
C GLN A 738 -3.54 -24.09 -8.35
N GLY A 739 -3.32 -24.06 -9.64
CA GLY A 739 -3.41 -25.24 -10.49
C GLY A 739 -2.03 -25.76 -10.88
N TRP A 740 -1.84 -27.05 -10.81
CA TRP A 740 -0.63 -27.73 -11.29
C TRP A 740 -0.98 -28.64 -12.45
N ALA A 741 -0.46 -28.35 -13.61
CA ALA A 741 -0.45 -29.30 -14.71
C ALA A 741 0.88 -30.07 -14.64
N ILE A 742 0.82 -31.34 -14.25
CA ILE A 742 1.96 -32.28 -14.23
C ILE A 742 3.27 -31.67 -13.71
N GLN A 743 3.35 -31.50 -12.42
CA GLN A 743 4.57 -31.27 -11.63
C GLN A 743 5.33 -29.96 -11.79
N ALA A 744 4.83 -28.97 -12.50
CA ALA A 744 5.85 -28.07 -12.88
C ALA A 744 5.60 -26.62 -13.00
N SER A 745 4.48 -26.15 -13.29
CA SER A 745 4.19 -24.74 -13.16
C SER A 745 2.97 -24.53 -12.28
N THR A 746 3.20 -23.84 -11.20
CA THR A 746 2.14 -23.32 -10.36
C THR A 746 1.54 -22.15 -11.07
N SER A 747 0.28 -22.27 -11.44
CA SER A 747 -0.50 -21.12 -11.89
C SER A 747 -1.32 -20.60 -10.73
N HIS A 748 -1.05 -19.37 -10.32
CA HIS A 748 -1.82 -18.72 -9.27
C HIS A 748 -3.06 -18.06 -9.87
N LEU A 749 -4.22 -18.49 -9.42
CA LEU A 749 -5.51 -17.89 -9.71
C LEU A 749 -5.76 -16.77 -8.71
N TYR A 750 -5.59 -15.53 -9.16
CA TYR A 750 -5.78 -14.39 -8.29
C TYR A 750 -7.20 -13.87 -8.45
N THR A 751 -8.01 -14.07 -7.44
CA THR A 751 -9.36 -13.52 -7.42
C THR A 751 -9.40 -12.31 -6.52
N LEU A 752 -9.49 -11.12 -7.12
CA LEU A 752 -9.86 -9.91 -6.40
C LEU A 752 -11.38 -9.83 -6.44
N THR A 753 -12.00 -9.99 -5.31
CA THR A 753 -13.41 -9.70 -5.15
C THR A 753 -13.59 -8.19 -5.08
N ASP A 754 -13.74 -7.51 -6.21
CA ASP A 754 -14.16 -6.11 -6.28
C ASP A 754 -13.54 -5.15 -5.21
N GLY A 755 -12.42 -5.51 -4.61
CA GLY A 755 -11.79 -4.78 -3.51
C GLY A 755 -12.37 -5.11 -2.12
N ASN A 756 -13.37 -5.96 -2.02
CA ASN A 756 -13.89 -6.41 -0.74
C ASN A 756 -13.26 -7.73 -0.34
N PRO A 757 -12.57 -7.82 0.81
CA PRO A 757 -12.18 -9.10 1.35
C PRO A 757 -13.43 -9.91 1.66
N LEU A 758 -13.26 -11.19 1.49
CA LEU A 758 -14.21 -12.14 1.99
C LEU A 758 -14.15 -12.07 3.50
N ASP A 759 -15.21 -11.57 4.12
CA ASP A 759 -15.38 -11.62 5.56
C ASP A 759 -16.21 -12.87 5.90
N ASN A 760 -15.98 -13.36 7.08
CA ASN A 760 -16.71 -14.46 7.66
C ASN A 760 -16.30 -15.87 7.18
N THR A 761 -16.89 -16.84 7.77
CA THR A 761 -16.73 -18.26 7.47
C THR A 761 -17.64 -18.63 6.31
N TRP A 762 -17.04 -19.23 5.30
CA TRP A 762 -17.76 -19.84 4.19
C TRP A 762 -17.77 -21.34 4.37
N ASP A 763 -18.92 -21.94 4.33
CA ASP A 763 -19.08 -23.38 4.62
C ASP A 763 -18.68 -24.22 3.41
N GLN A 764 -18.85 -23.68 2.21
CA GLN A 764 -18.55 -24.38 0.96
C GLN A 764 -17.86 -23.46 -0.03
N VAL A 765 -16.89 -24.00 -0.75
CA VAL A 765 -16.26 -23.39 -1.92
C VAL A 765 -16.38 -24.34 -3.09
N TRP A 766 -16.93 -23.86 -4.18
CA TRP A 766 -17.11 -24.61 -5.42
C TRP A 766 -16.31 -23.93 -6.52
N VAL A 767 -15.74 -24.72 -7.42
CA VAL A 767 -15.01 -24.21 -8.58
C VAL A 767 -15.55 -24.88 -9.83
N SER A 768 -15.93 -24.08 -10.83
CA SER A 768 -16.25 -24.54 -12.17
C SER A 768 -14.98 -24.55 -13.00
N ALA A 769 -14.58 -25.71 -13.45
CA ALA A 769 -13.36 -25.89 -14.24
C ALA A 769 -13.53 -26.96 -15.30
N LYS A 770 -12.80 -26.82 -16.42
CA LYS A 770 -12.61 -27.87 -17.43
C LYS A 770 -11.13 -28.17 -17.66
N PHE A 771 -10.86 -29.37 -18.12
CA PHE A 771 -9.53 -29.85 -18.41
C PHE A 771 -9.42 -30.21 -19.87
N THR A 772 -8.36 -29.71 -20.53
CA THR A 772 -8.11 -30.01 -21.95
C THR A 772 -6.76 -30.69 -22.11
N GLY A 773 -6.69 -31.55 -23.10
CA GLY A 773 -5.48 -32.28 -23.41
C GLY A 773 -5.49 -33.72 -22.89
N PRO A 774 -4.78 -34.63 -23.56
CA PRO A 774 -4.69 -36.04 -23.15
C PRO A 774 -3.92 -36.17 -21.83
N ALA A 775 -4.18 -37.22 -21.11
CA ALA A 775 -3.23 -37.74 -20.15
C ALA A 775 -1.82 -37.68 -20.78
N TYR A 776 -0.85 -37.21 -19.99
CA TYR A 776 0.51 -37.00 -20.49
C TYR A 776 1.01 -38.25 -21.23
N VAL A 777 1.30 -38.08 -22.52
CA VAL A 777 2.00 -39.03 -23.33
C VAL A 777 3.41 -38.48 -23.55
N PRO A 778 4.50 -39.17 -23.17
CA PRO A 778 5.84 -38.70 -23.47
C PRO A 778 6.00 -38.38 -24.95
N GLY A 779 6.48 -37.18 -25.25
CA GLY A 779 6.61 -36.69 -26.63
C GLY A 779 5.36 -36.01 -27.23
N SER A 780 4.25 -35.92 -26.51
CA SER A 780 3.07 -35.18 -26.96
C SER A 780 3.33 -33.67 -27.01
N THR A 781 3.06 -33.05 -28.14
CA THR A 781 3.10 -31.60 -28.34
C THR A 781 1.78 -30.88 -27.93
N LYS A 782 0.77 -31.66 -27.52
CA LYS A 782 -0.52 -31.08 -27.10
C LYS A 782 -0.40 -30.43 -25.74
N GLU A 783 -0.97 -29.25 -25.66
CA GLU A 783 -1.03 -28.44 -24.43
C GLU A 783 -2.06 -29.06 -23.47
N ASN A 784 -1.61 -29.38 -22.25
CA ASN A 784 -2.52 -29.71 -21.16
C ASN A 784 -2.88 -28.43 -20.39
N ALA A 785 -4.15 -28.13 -20.27
CA ALA A 785 -4.58 -26.90 -19.63
C ALA A 785 -5.78 -27.12 -18.69
N ILE A 786 -5.79 -26.31 -17.64
CA ILE A 786 -6.95 -26.11 -16.75
C ILE A 786 -7.57 -24.77 -17.11
N TYR A 787 -8.86 -24.76 -17.32
CA TYR A 787 -9.66 -23.56 -17.49
C TYR A 787 -10.57 -23.42 -16.29
N VAL A 788 -10.54 -22.30 -15.61
CA VAL A 788 -11.45 -22.00 -14.50
C VAL A 788 -12.39 -20.92 -14.94
N ASP A 789 -13.67 -21.23 -14.91
CA ASP A 789 -14.77 -20.35 -15.25
C ASP A 789 -15.13 -19.44 -14.09
N MET A 790 -15.38 -20.03 -12.92
CA MET A 790 -15.75 -19.29 -11.72
C MET A 790 -15.48 -20.07 -10.43
N ALA A 791 -15.52 -19.36 -9.32
CA ALA A 791 -15.66 -19.92 -7.98
C ALA A 791 -16.93 -19.41 -7.33
N VAL A 792 -17.57 -20.26 -6.55
CA VAL A 792 -18.78 -19.96 -5.78
C VAL A 792 -18.52 -20.27 -4.31
N LEU A 793 -18.90 -19.33 -3.45
CA LEU A 793 -18.81 -19.44 -1.99
C LEU A 793 -20.21 -19.45 -1.42
N VAL A 794 -20.48 -20.40 -0.53
CA VAL A 794 -21.80 -20.59 0.11
C VAL A 794 -21.63 -20.69 1.62
N ARG A 795 -22.56 -20.11 2.38
CA ARG A 795 -22.62 -20.25 3.84
C ARG A 795 -24.03 -20.57 4.32
N ASN A 796 -24.10 -21.05 5.56
CA ASN A 796 -25.35 -21.42 6.25
C ASN A 796 -26.19 -22.51 5.53
N GLU A 797 -25.58 -23.25 4.62
CA GLU A 797 -26.21 -24.40 4.01
C GLU A 797 -25.81 -25.70 4.69
N LYS A 798 -26.75 -26.58 4.86
CA LYS A 798 -26.47 -27.99 5.15
C LYS A 798 -25.59 -28.51 4.04
N ASP A 799 -24.52 -29.13 4.40
CA ASP A 799 -23.55 -29.67 3.45
C ASP A 799 -24.14 -30.86 2.71
N MET A 800 -24.85 -30.55 1.62
CA MET A 800 -25.45 -31.57 0.75
C MET A 800 -24.46 -32.21 -0.23
N SER A 801 -23.26 -31.69 -0.29
CA SER A 801 -22.27 -32.10 -1.29
C SER A 801 -21.20 -33.05 -0.74
N PHE A 802 -21.06 -33.13 0.54
CA PHE A 802 -20.43 -34.25 1.16
C PHE A 802 -21.49 -35.34 1.24
N VAL A 803 -21.53 -36.20 0.26
CA VAL A 803 -22.07 -37.52 0.53
C VAL A 803 -21.25 -38.05 1.69
N PRO A 804 -21.77 -38.14 2.90
CA PRO A 804 -20.97 -38.63 4.00
C PRO A 804 -20.43 -39.96 3.56
N VAL A 805 -19.13 -40.09 3.67
CA VAL A 805 -18.52 -41.43 3.62
C VAL A 805 -19.33 -42.30 4.54
N LYS A 806 -19.84 -43.34 4.00
CA LYS A 806 -20.92 -44.11 4.63
C LYS A 806 -20.60 -44.55 6.05
N GLU A 807 -19.35 -44.63 6.45
CA GLU A 807 -18.93 -44.97 7.80
C GLU A 807 -17.54 -44.45 8.12
N SER A 808 -17.30 -44.04 9.36
CA SER A 808 -15.96 -43.86 9.87
C SER A 808 -15.19 -45.17 9.64
N MET A 809 -13.98 -45.05 9.05
CA MET A 809 -13.14 -46.24 8.88
C MET A 809 -12.70 -46.86 10.21
N PHE A 810 -13.02 -46.22 11.30
CA PHE A 810 -12.89 -46.75 12.64
C PHE A 810 -14.24 -47.22 13.14
N PRO A 811 -14.34 -48.43 13.69
CA PRO A 811 -15.57 -48.86 14.33
C PRO A 811 -16.00 -47.82 15.34
N ALA A 812 -17.31 -47.61 15.47
CA ALA A 812 -17.89 -46.65 16.43
C ALA A 812 -17.23 -46.83 17.80
N ALA A 813 -16.72 -45.72 18.35
CA ALA A 813 -16.16 -45.77 19.68
C ALA A 813 -17.21 -46.29 20.65
N PRO A 814 -16.88 -47.20 21.54
CA PRO A 814 -17.74 -47.46 22.67
C PRO A 814 -17.97 -46.12 23.39
N ALA A 815 -19.11 -45.90 23.99
CA ALA A 815 -19.65 -44.63 24.51
C ALA A 815 -18.72 -43.79 25.42
N ALA A 816 -17.47 -44.17 25.56
CA ALA A 816 -16.46 -43.57 26.42
C ALA A 816 -15.04 -43.73 25.89
N GLY A 817 -14.67 -43.38 24.62
CA GLY A 817 -13.24 -43.53 24.32
C GLY A 817 -12.83 -43.17 22.89
N PHE A 818 -11.53 -43.24 22.65
CA PHE A 818 -10.95 -43.25 21.34
C PHE A 818 -11.51 -44.37 20.47
N PRO A 819 -11.60 -44.21 19.17
CA PRO A 819 -12.03 -45.27 18.25
C PRO A 819 -11.32 -46.60 18.55
N ASN A 820 -12.04 -47.71 18.55
CA ASN A 820 -11.47 -49.04 18.77
C ASN A 820 -10.23 -49.29 17.93
N GLY A 821 -9.14 -49.83 18.54
CA GLY A 821 -7.91 -50.13 17.87
C GLY A 821 -6.86 -49.01 17.89
N TRP A 822 -7.11 -47.91 18.54
CA TRP A 822 -6.05 -46.92 18.81
C TRP A 822 -5.14 -47.42 19.94
N ALA A 823 -3.88 -47.49 19.64
CA ALA A 823 -2.86 -47.82 20.63
C ALA A 823 -2.15 -46.54 21.08
N VAL A 824 -2.13 -46.36 22.37
CA VAL A 824 -1.17 -45.46 23.02
C VAL A 824 0.14 -46.17 23.07
N ASP A 825 1.14 -45.59 22.42
CA ASP A 825 2.43 -46.25 22.23
C ASP A 825 3.22 -46.47 23.50
N ARG A 826 2.80 -45.98 24.69
CA ARG A 826 3.43 -46.19 26.02
C ARG A 826 2.51 -45.78 27.20
N LYS A 827 2.97 -46.13 28.44
CA LYS A 827 2.32 -45.94 29.73
C LYS A 827 1.88 -44.49 30.09
N ASN A 828 2.05 -43.52 29.22
CA ASN A 828 2.07 -42.08 29.51
C ASN A 828 1.02 -41.26 28.79
N VAL A 829 0.00 -41.90 28.25
CA VAL A 829 -1.16 -41.25 27.71
C VAL A 829 -2.35 -41.63 28.56
N ILE A 830 -3.01 -40.63 29.14
CA ILE A 830 -4.22 -40.79 29.90
C ILE A 830 -5.39 -40.39 29.01
N ILE A 831 -6.44 -41.20 29.00
CA ILE A 831 -7.71 -40.84 28.34
C ILE A 831 -8.56 -40.16 29.40
N GLU A 832 -8.91 -38.88 29.15
CA GLU A 832 -9.78 -38.09 30.00
C GLU A 832 -11.14 -37.89 29.34
N HIS A 833 -12.21 -38.05 30.10
CA HIS A 833 -13.58 -37.71 29.69
C HIS A 833 -14.02 -36.48 30.46
N LYS A 834 -14.29 -35.39 29.77
CA LYS A 834 -14.76 -34.14 30.38
C LYS A 834 -15.74 -33.45 29.46
N ASP A 835 -16.88 -33.01 30.00
CA ASP A 835 -17.92 -32.25 29.29
C ASP A 835 -18.41 -32.94 28.01
N GLY A 836 -18.58 -34.27 28.03
CA GLY A 836 -19.02 -35.04 26.88
C GLY A 836 -18.01 -35.23 25.74
N LYS A 837 -16.78 -34.81 25.96
CA LYS A 837 -15.64 -34.96 25.01
C LYS A 837 -14.62 -35.94 25.56
N THR A 838 -14.05 -36.74 24.66
CA THR A 838 -12.97 -37.65 24.96
C THR A 838 -11.66 -37.08 24.44
N SER A 839 -10.67 -36.92 25.30
CA SER A 839 -9.38 -36.37 24.96
C SER A 839 -8.26 -37.35 25.37
N ALA A 840 -7.22 -37.44 24.57
CA ALA A 840 -5.99 -38.11 24.97
C ALA A 840 -5.00 -37.11 25.55
N VAL A 841 -4.60 -37.29 26.78
CA VAL A 841 -3.64 -36.42 27.47
C VAL A 841 -2.30 -37.12 27.58
N VAL A 842 -1.29 -36.51 27.05
CA VAL A 842 0.08 -37.03 27.04
C VAL A 842 0.88 -36.41 28.18
N THR A 843 1.47 -37.23 29.06
CA THR A 843 1.95 -36.79 30.39
C THR A 843 3.47 -36.82 30.65
N GLU A 844 4.31 -37.30 29.72
CA GLU A 844 5.73 -37.56 30.05
C GLU A 844 6.81 -36.69 29.40
N LYS A 845 7.93 -36.53 30.20
CA LYS A 845 8.99 -35.56 29.97
C LYS A 845 10.05 -35.92 28.93
N ASP A 846 10.28 -37.21 28.59
CA ASP A 846 11.51 -37.61 27.88
C ASP A 846 11.36 -38.31 26.51
N THR A 847 10.15 -38.52 26.03
CA THR A 847 9.91 -39.17 24.73
C THR A 847 9.02 -38.34 23.81
N VAL A 848 9.22 -38.50 22.47
CA VAL A 848 8.23 -38.05 21.50
C VAL A 848 7.00 -38.92 21.64
N ASN A 849 5.99 -38.38 22.30
CA ASN A 849 4.76 -39.11 22.58
C ASN A 849 3.92 -39.22 21.30
N ARG A 850 3.46 -40.39 20.94
CA ARG A 850 2.67 -40.63 19.75
C ARG A 850 1.42 -41.44 20.06
N ILE A 851 0.33 -41.02 19.42
CA ILE A 851 -0.91 -41.75 19.35
C ILE A 851 -0.97 -42.40 17.98
N VAL A 852 -1.22 -43.69 17.92
CA VAL A 852 -1.20 -44.46 16.68
C VAL A 852 -2.56 -45.12 16.46
N GLY A 853 -3.17 -44.87 15.31
CA GLY A 853 -4.41 -45.51 14.90
C GLY A 853 -4.23 -46.98 14.48
N PRO A 854 -5.29 -47.74 14.32
CA PRO A 854 -5.30 -49.10 13.81
C PRO A 854 -4.79 -49.17 12.36
N PHE A 855 -4.50 -50.35 11.87
CA PHE A 855 -4.34 -50.60 10.45
C PHE A 855 -5.70 -50.56 9.77
N CYS A 856 -5.87 -49.61 8.84
CA CYS A 856 -7.08 -49.50 8.04
C CYS A 856 -6.78 -49.81 6.58
N PRO A 857 -7.62 -50.57 5.89
CA PRO A 857 -7.40 -50.86 4.47
C PRO A 857 -7.48 -49.60 3.62
N ALA A 858 -6.57 -49.52 2.65
CA ALA A 858 -6.53 -48.42 1.69
C ALA A 858 -6.11 -48.88 0.31
N ALA A 859 -6.57 -48.22 -0.71
CA ALA A 859 -6.15 -48.43 -2.08
C ALA A 859 -5.48 -47.18 -2.64
N PHE A 860 -4.61 -47.34 -3.61
CA PHE A 860 -3.83 -46.26 -4.20
C PHE A 860 -4.66 -45.03 -4.64
N ASN A 861 -5.90 -45.27 -5.09
CA ASN A 861 -6.80 -44.18 -5.53
C ASN A 861 -7.69 -43.60 -4.43
N ASP A 862 -7.52 -44.01 -3.19
CA ASP A 862 -8.32 -43.52 -2.09
C ASP A 862 -7.94 -42.10 -1.70
N VAL A 863 -8.91 -41.37 -1.19
CA VAL A 863 -8.73 -40.07 -0.54
C VAL A 863 -9.13 -40.21 0.92
N LEU A 864 -8.21 -39.90 1.82
CA LEU A 864 -8.44 -39.96 3.26
C LEU A 864 -8.63 -38.55 3.82
N THR A 865 -9.63 -38.37 4.68
CA THR A 865 -9.81 -37.15 5.44
C THR A 865 -9.56 -37.41 6.92
N LEU A 866 -8.97 -36.45 7.60
CA LEU A 866 -8.62 -36.50 9.01
C LEU A 866 -9.02 -35.20 9.69
N GLN A 867 -9.98 -35.28 10.59
CA GLN A 867 -10.41 -34.16 11.43
C GLN A 867 -9.89 -34.33 12.84
N LEU A 868 -9.37 -33.27 13.43
CA LEU A 868 -8.97 -33.27 14.84
C LEU A 868 -8.72 -31.85 15.36
N ARG A 869 -8.67 -31.74 16.67
CA ARG A 869 -8.21 -30.55 17.39
C ARG A 869 -7.07 -30.93 18.34
N THR A 870 -6.04 -30.08 18.44
CA THR A 870 -4.94 -30.25 19.41
C THR A 870 -4.86 -29.03 20.33
N SER A 871 -4.45 -29.25 21.57
CA SER A 871 -4.31 -28.17 22.56
C SER A 871 -3.02 -27.36 22.41
N ILE A 872 -2.11 -27.79 21.55
CA ILE A 872 -0.81 -27.13 21.32
C ILE A 872 -0.53 -26.94 19.81
N ASP A 873 0.32 -25.97 19.51
CA ASP A 873 0.81 -25.71 18.18
C ASP A 873 1.78 -26.76 17.66
N LYS A 874 1.85 -26.91 16.35
CA LYS A 874 2.85 -27.71 15.66
C LYS A 874 2.89 -29.21 16.01
N CYS A 875 1.78 -29.78 16.54
CA CYS A 875 1.67 -31.23 16.52
C CYS A 875 1.77 -31.73 15.08
N ARG A 876 2.55 -32.76 14.88
CA ARG A 876 2.66 -33.44 13.59
C ARG A 876 1.61 -34.55 13.54
N VAL A 877 0.69 -34.38 12.62
CA VAL A 877 -0.38 -35.35 12.40
C VAL A 877 -0.20 -35.96 11.01
N GLY A 878 -0.35 -37.26 10.85
CA GLY A 878 -0.13 -37.84 9.55
C GLY A 878 -0.65 -39.23 9.36
N PHE A 879 -0.61 -39.60 8.10
CA PHE A 879 -0.91 -40.95 7.62
C PHE A 879 0.40 -41.69 7.34
N PHE A 880 0.51 -42.87 7.89
CA PHE A 880 1.59 -43.84 7.58
C PHE A 880 1.02 -44.92 6.70
N PHE A 881 1.71 -45.26 5.61
CA PHE A 881 1.24 -46.17 4.58
C PHE A 881 2.08 -47.45 4.54
N TYR A 882 1.39 -48.57 4.26
CA TYR A 882 1.95 -49.90 4.30
C TYR A 882 1.46 -50.73 3.11
N ASP A 883 2.28 -51.67 2.67
CA ASP A 883 1.89 -52.65 1.66
C ASP A 883 0.99 -53.78 2.23
N LYS A 884 0.62 -54.73 1.37
CA LYS A 884 -0.18 -55.89 1.74
C LYS A 884 0.42 -56.74 2.86
N ASN A 885 1.75 -56.70 3.03
CA ASN A 885 2.48 -57.44 4.07
C ASN A 885 2.71 -56.55 5.33
N LYS A 886 2.04 -55.42 5.43
CA LYS A 886 2.22 -54.42 6.48
C LYS A 886 3.64 -53.84 6.59
N LYS A 887 4.41 -53.90 5.49
CA LYS A 887 5.72 -53.26 5.39
C LYS A 887 5.53 -51.78 5.13
N TYR A 888 6.22 -50.92 5.89
CA TYR A 888 6.14 -49.48 5.79
C TYR A 888 6.62 -49.00 4.40
N LEU A 889 5.81 -48.14 3.79
CA LEU A 889 6.09 -47.52 2.47
C LEU A 889 6.51 -46.07 2.61
N GLY A 890 5.86 -45.29 3.49
CA GLY A 890 6.11 -43.87 3.64
C GLY A 890 5.03 -43.19 4.47
N ALA A 891 5.13 -41.89 4.63
CA ALA A 891 4.17 -41.10 5.44
C ALA A 891 3.86 -39.74 4.81
N LYS A 892 2.70 -39.21 5.11
CA LYS A 892 2.28 -37.82 4.86
C LYS A 892 1.96 -37.14 6.15
N PHE A 893 2.58 -35.98 6.43
CA PHE A 893 2.43 -35.22 7.66
C PHE A 893 1.81 -33.87 7.43
N TYR A 894 1.06 -33.40 8.42
CA TYR A 894 0.47 -32.07 8.57
C TYR A 894 0.85 -31.50 9.93
N SER A 895 0.73 -30.18 10.11
CA SER A 895 0.96 -29.50 11.38
C SER A 895 -0.32 -28.84 11.90
N THR A 896 -0.58 -28.91 13.21
CA THR A 896 -1.76 -28.32 13.84
C THR A 896 -1.47 -26.95 14.45
N GLN A 897 -2.55 -26.21 14.72
CA GLN A 897 -2.56 -25.00 15.54
C GLN A 897 -3.42 -25.25 16.78
N SER A 898 -2.97 -24.74 17.93
CA SER A 898 -3.63 -24.93 19.21
C SER A 898 -5.10 -24.47 19.20
N GLY A 899 -5.99 -25.28 19.77
CA GLY A 899 -7.38 -24.98 19.95
C GLY A 899 -8.23 -24.95 18.68
N ARG A 900 -7.61 -25.13 17.50
CA ARG A 900 -8.31 -25.10 16.21
C ARG A 900 -8.69 -26.50 15.75
N LYS A 901 -9.92 -26.64 15.24
CA LYS A 901 -10.31 -27.84 14.49
C LYS A 901 -9.63 -27.83 13.12
N HIS A 902 -8.97 -28.91 12.79
CA HIS A 902 -8.29 -29.10 11.52
C HIS A 902 -8.97 -30.19 10.69
N ASP A 903 -9.10 -29.91 9.40
CA ASP A 903 -9.54 -30.86 8.39
C ASP A 903 -8.38 -31.10 7.43
N PHE A 904 -7.74 -32.25 7.52
CA PHE A 904 -6.66 -32.65 6.64
C PHE A 904 -7.15 -33.66 5.63
N MET A 905 -6.59 -33.59 4.43
CA MET A 905 -6.89 -34.50 3.34
C MET A 905 -5.63 -35.07 2.74
N CYS A 906 -5.70 -36.34 2.39
CA CYS A 906 -4.62 -37.06 1.76
C CYS A 906 -5.14 -37.89 0.59
N SER A 907 -4.80 -37.51 -0.63
CA SER A 907 -5.03 -38.35 -1.81
C SER A 907 -3.86 -39.30 -1.99
N LEU A 908 -4.12 -40.60 -1.89
CA LEU A 908 -3.03 -41.60 -1.84
C LEU A 908 -2.21 -41.68 -3.12
N ASN A 909 -2.83 -41.45 -4.22
CA ASN A 909 -2.18 -41.45 -5.53
C ASN A 909 -1.29 -40.24 -5.79
N THR A 910 -1.25 -39.23 -4.87
CA THR A 910 -0.28 -38.12 -4.92
C THR A 910 1.03 -38.41 -4.21
N LEU A 911 1.06 -39.48 -3.44
CA LEU A 911 2.16 -39.75 -2.53
C LEU A 911 3.44 -40.16 -3.24
N LYS A 912 4.57 -39.72 -2.69
CA LYS A 912 5.92 -40.12 -3.12
C LYS A 912 6.69 -40.68 -1.95
N PHE A 913 7.17 -41.87 -2.05
CA PHE A 913 7.88 -42.53 -0.95
C PHE A 913 9.32 -42.87 -1.32
N GLY A 914 10.03 -41.98 -1.97
CA GLY A 914 11.40 -42.21 -2.39
C GLY A 914 11.52 -43.42 -3.33
N LYS A 915 12.12 -44.51 -2.85
CA LYS A 915 12.29 -45.78 -3.61
C LYS A 915 11.04 -46.67 -3.60
N ASN A 916 10.07 -46.43 -2.72
CA ASN A 916 8.88 -47.27 -2.61
C ASN A 916 7.80 -46.82 -3.59
N ASN A 917 7.09 -47.75 -4.19
CA ASN A 917 6.00 -47.47 -5.10
C ASN A 917 4.69 -47.26 -4.31
N PRO A 918 4.07 -46.09 -4.37
CA PRO A 918 2.80 -45.82 -3.67
C PRO A 918 1.63 -46.67 -4.21
N GLU A 919 1.69 -47.24 -5.38
CA GLU A 919 0.66 -48.18 -5.91
C GLU A 919 0.54 -49.46 -5.06
N ASN A 920 1.56 -49.78 -4.27
CA ASN A 920 1.55 -50.92 -3.37
C ASN A 920 0.85 -50.61 -2.02
N ILE A 921 0.26 -49.45 -1.82
CA ILE A 921 -0.49 -49.13 -0.60
C ILE A 921 -1.67 -50.11 -0.48
N ALA A 922 -1.70 -50.79 0.65
CA ALA A 922 -2.81 -51.68 1.03
C ALA A 922 -3.42 -51.27 2.39
N PHE A 923 -2.65 -50.59 3.23
CA PHE A 923 -3.08 -50.15 4.54
C PHE A 923 -2.52 -48.79 4.87
N PHE A 924 -3.21 -48.09 5.75
CA PHE A 924 -2.71 -46.89 6.41
C PHE A 924 -2.94 -46.94 7.93
N ARG A 925 -2.21 -46.09 8.64
CA ARG A 925 -2.45 -45.76 10.04
C ARG A 925 -2.34 -44.25 10.22
N VAL A 926 -3.08 -43.70 11.19
CA VAL A 926 -2.93 -42.29 11.56
C VAL A 926 -2.00 -42.18 12.76
N LEU A 927 -1.13 -41.18 12.75
CA LEU A 927 -0.27 -40.84 13.87
C LEU A 927 -0.46 -39.38 14.27
N VAL A 928 -0.45 -39.12 15.57
CA VAL A 928 -0.34 -37.79 16.15
C VAL A 928 0.93 -37.74 16.99
N LEU A 929 1.81 -36.81 16.72
CA LEU A 929 3.13 -36.69 17.33
C LEU A 929 3.27 -35.31 17.99
N SER A 930 3.81 -35.27 19.19
CA SER A 930 4.16 -33.99 19.83
C SER A 930 5.31 -33.28 19.07
N PRO A 931 5.37 -31.94 19.08
CA PRO A 931 6.41 -31.18 18.40
C PRO A 931 7.79 -31.31 19.08
N LYS A 932 7.82 -31.61 20.37
CA LYS A 932 9.02 -31.77 21.19
C LYS A 932 8.81 -32.84 22.24
N LYS A 933 9.90 -33.35 22.82
CA LYS A 933 9.88 -34.23 23.98
C LYS A 933 9.29 -33.49 25.20
N GLY A 934 8.54 -34.18 26.06
CA GLY A 934 8.10 -33.66 27.36
C GLY A 934 6.93 -32.67 27.30
N ILE A 935 6.29 -32.46 26.17
CA ILE A 935 5.13 -31.58 26.11
C ILE A 935 3.84 -32.36 26.31
N ARG A 936 3.04 -31.92 27.26
CA ARG A 936 1.66 -32.39 27.46
C ARG A 936 0.77 -31.76 26.38
N TYR A 937 -0.06 -32.58 25.71
CA TYR A 937 -1.05 -32.08 24.77
C TYR A 937 -2.30 -32.96 24.78
N THR A 938 -3.43 -32.38 24.39
CA THR A 938 -4.67 -33.11 24.20
C THR A 938 -5.01 -33.17 22.70
N VAL A 939 -5.64 -34.24 22.30
CA VAL A 939 -6.24 -34.43 20.97
C VAL A 939 -7.72 -34.74 21.16
N ASP A 940 -8.58 -33.95 20.57
CA ASP A 940 -10.02 -34.15 20.58
C ASP A 940 -10.61 -34.04 19.17
N GLU A 941 -11.90 -34.37 19.04
CA GLU A 941 -12.65 -34.35 17.77
C GLU A 941 -11.93 -35.11 16.64
N LEU A 942 -11.26 -36.22 16.97
CA LEU A 942 -10.52 -37.02 16.02
C LEU A 942 -11.45 -37.90 15.20
N GLU A 943 -11.48 -37.65 13.90
CA GLU A 943 -12.28 -38.42 12.94
C GLU A 943 -11.47 -38.70 11.68
N VAL A 944 -11.47 -39.92 11.17
CA VAL A 944 -10.85 -40.33 9.91
C VAL A 944 -11.87 -40.96 9.01
N LYS A 945 -11.98 -40.46 7.79
CA LYS A 945 -12.93 -40.98 6.78
C LYS A 945 -12.22 -41.24 5.48
N LYS A 946 -12.73 -42.20 4.72
CA LYS A 946 -12.37 -42.41 3.33
C LYS A 946 -13.37 -41.67 2.46
N ALA A 947 -12.92 -40.75 1.63
CA ALA A 947 -13.79 -40.08 0.67
C ALA A 947 -14.03 -40.99 -0.54
N GLU A 948 -15.25 -41.44 -0.70
CA GLU A 948 -15.68 -42.07 -1.94
C GLU A 948 -16.02 -40.99 -2.97
N ASN A 949 -15.24 -40.92 -4.03
CA ASN A 949 -15.40 -39.98 -5.15
C ASN A 949 -15.22 -38.49 -4.78
N PHE A 950 -14.06 -37.95 -5.05
CA PHE A 950 -13.89 -36.51 -5.16
C PHE A 950 -14.64 -36.02 -6.41
N ASN A 951 -15.71 -35.41 -6.19
CA ASN A 951 -16.83 -35.47 -7.03
C ASN A 951 -16.92 -34.31 -7.97
N VAL A 952 -16.87 -34.71 -9.22
CA VAL A 952 -17.53 -33.96 -10.28
C VAL A 952 -19.02 -34.00 -9.98
N TYR A 953 -19.61 -32.89 -9.58
CA TYR A 953 -21.07 -32.80 -9.53
C TYR A 953 -21.54 -32.35 -10.92
N LYS A 954 -22.27 -33.28 -11.58
CA LYS A 954 -22.97 -32.98 -12.84
C LYS A 954 -24.04 -31.92 -12.67
#